data_9b9c6105d0b3ff3a095b1c5b379f2643
#
_entry.id   9b9c6105d0b3ff3a095b1c5b379f2643
#
_cell.length_a   1.000
_cell.length_b   1.000
_cell.length_c   1.000
_cell.angle_alpha   90.00
_cell.angle_beta   90.00
_cell.angle_gamma   90.00
#
_symmetry.space_group_name_H-M   'P 1'
#
loop_
_entity.id
_entity.type
_entity.pdbx_description
1 polymer ?
#
loop_
_entity_poly.entity_id
_entity_poly.type
_entity_poly.pdbx_seq_one_letter_code
_entity_poly.pdbx_strand_id
1 'polypeptide(L)'
;MTVEVCMADLWQQGDDPKARSLIDTQKAPALQSSNRYAICGGYVADGSNFGVHEKWGPFQMERAADGVWATSSDDPALSDFRKFDHAPYMFRVTKDNGNIAYRTDLFSRCQIGYGSEKPADGYTGLTLGLDGTVSCSVVVDPDKVTTEFLEPLWPETKWTPQDDFFRQIPPKVGLDNLSVRDLVIYELHVGALGFHRGPNHSGTLEDAIAFLDYLEDLGVNAVELLPLSEFGGGGGGWGYATSHYYAIEYSGGGRDQYKWFIRECHRRGIAVILDVVYNHYNHQAERAEWMYDTDSDEKNAYYWYEGHPSDYQGFGQGGYLDNVSSGWAPRYWEEIVRDMFVSSAIALAVEFNVDGFRVDQTTSIRSYNSLHANGQGVPNANAFGAKLIRELTRSIRFVRPNVKLMAEDHGGWEGTTVSADSGGLGFDAVWYADFYHHLIGDTDKGSDYAKLIKTAGMGDNRALAMDYFAGALQATNGDKKIVYNESHDEAGNGPLTDRTISVAANGAPLVGETRLYAEARCRFAAGVTILSAGVPMFLFGEEAGTQKKFLYNHVLENREDFNALRKGSGRFLFEYYSQLIRLRLAHPGLKSPNIDVLFSHNAHRLIVFHRWGDGEDFLVVASLNNRPFNNPGYLFHADRTPVGRWREIFNSDAAVFGGDNVGNLGQLLENSPGSFECVVPANGLVVFQRES
;
A
#
# COMPACT_ATOMS: atom_id res chain seq x y z
N MET A 1 37.29 17.28 1.64
CA MET A 1 36.06 17.06 0.87
C MET A 1 35.49 18.39 0.42
N THR A 2 34.99 18.49 -0.81
CA THR A 2 34.23 19.63 -1.30
C THR A 2 32.92 19.14 -1.90
N VAL A 3 31.89 19.93 -1.79
CA VAL A 3 30.57 19.64 -2.36
C VAL A 3 30.12 20.80 -3.22
N GLU A 4 29.57 20.49 -4.37
CA GLU A 4 29.04 21.45 -5.33
C GLU A 4 27.66 21.02 -5.80
N VAL A 5 26.76 21.97 -6.01
CA VAL A 5 25.48 21.73 -6.69
C VAL A 5 25.64 22.00 -8.17
N CYS A 6 25.34 21.01 -8.97
CA CYS A 6 25.38 21.11 -10.42
C CYS A 6 23.95 21.02 -10.96
N MET A 7 23.56 21.99 -11.76
CA MET A 7 22.21 22.08 -12.34
C MET A 7 22.26 22.09 -13.85
N ALA A 8 21.30 21.45 -14.48
CA ALA A 8 21.16 21.42 -15.92
C ALA A 8 19.92 22.21 -16.37
N ASP A 9 20.02 22.84 -17.51
CA ASP A 9 18.88 23.49 -18.17
C ASP A 9 18.33 22.56 -19.26
N LEU A 10 17.44 21.70 -18.89
CA LEU A 10 16.72 20.84 -19.84
C LEU A 10 15.70 21.64 -20.67
N TRP A 11 15.30 22.83 -20.19
CA TRP A 11 14.15 23.54 -20.70
C TRP A 11 14.45 24.56 -21.77
N GLN A 12 15.67 25.06 -21.82
CA GLN A 12 16.04 26.00 -22.88
C GLN A 12 16.04 25.40 -24.30
N GLN A 13 15.91 24.09 -24.35
CA GLN A 13 15.72 23.36 -25.59
C GLN A 13 14.32 22.77 -25.71
N GLY A 14 13.39 23.31 -24.97
CA GLY A 14 11.99 22.88 -24.90
C GLY A 14 11.26 22.83 -26.22
N ASP A 15 11.79 23.51 -27.26
CA ASP A 15 11.29 23.39 -28.61
C ASP A 15 11.90 22.22 -29.39
N ASP A 16 12.92 21.55 -28.84
CA ASP A 16 13.44 20.32 -29.43
C ASP A 16 12.56 19.14 -29.09
N PRO A 17 11.90 18.52 -30.09
CA PRO A 17 11.08 17.32 -29.84
C PRO A 17 11.84 16.17 -29.19
N LYS A 18 13.16 16.14 -29.32
CA LYS A 18 14.01 15.09 -28.70
C LYS A 18 14.24 15.39 -27.22
N ALA A 19 14.43 16.65 -26.83
CA ALA A 19 14.52 17.02 -25.41
C ALA A 19 13.22 16.70 -24.68
N ARG A 20 12.07 16.92 -25.30
CA ARG A 20 10.76 16.52 -24.77
C ARG A 20 10.64 15.01 -24.61
N SER A 21 11.19 14.23 -25.55
CA SER A 21 11.14 12.76 -25.46
C SER A 21 11.96 12.21 -24.30
N LEU A 22 12.90 12.97 -23.75
CA LEU A 22 13.68 12.56 -22.56
C LEU A 22 12.83 12.51 -21.29
N ILE A 23 11.73 13.26 -21.27
CA ILE A 23 10.88 13.41 -20.08
C ILE A 23 9.54 12.68 -20.27
N ASP A 24 9.22 12.29 -21.49
CA ASP A 24 8.01 11.57 -21.82
C ASP A 24 8.11 10.12 -21.31
N THR A 25 7.50 9.84 -20.16
CA THR A 25 7.44 8.52 -19.55
C THR A 25 6.82 7.45 -20.45
N GLN A 26 5.95 7.83 -21.37
CA GLN A 26 5.32 6.89 -22.30
C GLN A 26 6.30 6.41 -23.39
N LYS A 27 7.33 7.20 -23.66
CA LYS A 27 8.43 6.86 -24.59
C LYS A 27 9.68 6.39 -23.87
N ALA A 28 9.67 6.41 -22.56
CA ALA A 28 10.81 6.12 -21.72
C ALA A 28 11.48 4.75 -21.92
N PRO A 29 10.83 3.66 -22.35
CA PRO A 29 11.56 2.42 -22.64
C PRO A 29 12.69 2.57 -23.67
N ALA A 30 12.56 3.54 -24.60
CA ALA A 30 13.62 3.82 -25.54
C ALA A 30 14.76 4.67 -24.95
N LEU A 31 14.51 5.31 -23.81
CA LEU A 31 15.48 6.15 -23.12
C LEU A 31 16.33 5.37 -22.13
N GLN A 32 15.83 4.25 -21.63
CA GLN A 32 16.47 3.46 -20.58
C GLN A 32 17.83 2.88 -20.95
N SER A 33 18.07 2.60 -22.23
CA SER A 33 19.26 1.87 -22.65
C SER A 33 20.36 2.73 -23.28
N SER A 34 20.10 3.97 -23.59
CA SER A 34 21.03 4.75 -24.39
C SER A 34 21.28 6.20 -23.95
N ASN A 35 20.45 6.77 -23.09
CA ASN A 35 20.55 8.18 -22.76
C ASN A 35 21.18 8.40 -21.39
N ARG A 36 22.17 9.26 -21.35
CA ARG A 36 22.87 9.64 -20.13
C ARG A 36 22.61 11.11 -19.86
N TYR A 37 22.30 11.41 -18.62
CA TYR A 37 22.28 12.78 -18.16
C TYR A 37 23.68 13.20 -17.79
N ALA A 38 24.07 14.36 -18.28
CA ALA A 38 25.28 14.94 -17.83
C ALA A 38 25.00 16.21 -17.10
N ILE A 39 25.25 16.16 -15.84
CA ILE A 39 25.24 17.30 -14.97
C ILE A 39 26.68 17.58 -14.61
N CYS A 40 27.08 18.86 -14.53
CA CYS A 40 28.45 19.28 -14.30
C CYS A 40 29.40 19.01 -15.49
N GLY A 41 29.04 19.42 -16.69
CA GLY A 41 29.94 19.42 -17.86
C GLY A 41 29.98 18.13 -18.64
N GLY A 42 28.96 17.31 -18.51
CA GLY A 42 28.81 16.14 -19.33
C GLY A 42 27.78 16.31 -20.46
N TYR A 43 27.26 15.25 -20.97
CA TYR A 43 26.35 15.21 -22.11
C TYR A 43 25.36 14.09 -21.94
N VAL A 44 24.26 14.21 -22.63
CA VAL A 44 23.28 13.13 -22.72
C VAL A 44 23.72 12.14 -23.77
N ALA A 45 23.60 10.90 -23.50
CA ALA A 45 24.05 9.85 -24.36
C ALA A 45 23.05 9.46 -25.44
N ASP A 46 23.52 8.94 -26.32
CA ASP A 46 23.44 8.28 -27.60
C ASP A 46 24.35 8.92 -28.65
N GLY A 47 25.34 9.72 -28.22
CA GLY A 47 26.22 10.44 -29.14
C GLY A 47 25.57 11.68 -29.76
N SER A 48 24.33 12.00 -29.43
CA SER A 48 23.70 13.24 -29.82
C SER A 48 23.85 14.25 -28.68
N ASN A 49 24.32 15.46 -29.02
CA ASN A 49 24.32 16.59 -28.10
C ASN A 49 22.87 17.01 -27.83
N PHE A 50 22.23 16.37 -26.90
CA PHE A 50 20.92 16.82 -26.39
C PHE A 50 21.07 17.99 -25.47
N GLY A 51 22.02 18.83 -25.62
CA GLY A 51 22.08 20.13 -24.99
C GLY A 51 21.61 20.22 -23.54
N VAL A 52 21.85 19.18 -22.74
CA VAL A 52 21.89 19.36 -21.31
C VAL A 52 23.10 20.22 -21.05
N HIS A 53 22.92 21.52 -21.14
CA HIS A 53 23.93 22.46 -20.82
C HIS A 53 23.91 22.68 -19.32
N GLU A 54 25.07 22.54 -18.72
CA GLU A 54 25.31 23.11 -17.41
C GLU A 54 25.12 24.63 -17.56
N LYS A 55 23.93 25.08 -17.23
CA LYS A 55 23.58 26.51 -17.37
C LYS A 55 23.87 27.27 -16.10
N TRP A 56 23.71 26.59 -14.99
CA TRP A 56 23.87 27.19 -13.68
C TRP A 56 24.83 26.36 -12.84
N GLY A 57 25.85 27.00 -12.35
CA GLY A 57 26.84 26.38 -11.50
C GLY A 57 28.09 25.92 -12.20
N PRO A 58 28.90 25.01 -11.62
CA PRO A 58 28.64 24.42 -10.31
C PRO A 58 28.64 25.47 -9.18
N PHE A 59 27.68 25.39 -8.28
CA PHE A 59 27.63 26.22 -7.10
C PHE A 59 28.39 25.53 -5.96
N GLN A 60 29.40 26.23 -5.42
CA GLN A 60 30.14 25.70 -4.29
C GLN A 60 29.29 25.72 -3.04
N MET A 61 29.42 24.65 -2.24
CA MET A 61 28.80 24.57 -0.93
C MET A 61 29.85 24.67 0.15
N GLU A 62 29.52 25.35 1.24
CA GLU A 62 30.37 25.50 2.42
C GLU A 62 29.78 24.65 3.55
N ARG A 63 30.67 24.01 4.31
CA ARG A 63 30.27 23.22 5.46
C ARG A 63 30.12 24.10 6.68
N ALA A 64 28.93 24.17 7.23
CA ALA A 64 28.66 24.84 8.50
C ALA A 64 29.19 24.02 9.69
N ALA A 65 29.22 24.65 10.87
CA ALA A 65 29.75 24.03 12.08
C ALA A 65 28.97 22.79 12.55
N ASP A 66 27.71 22.74 12.23
CA ASP A 66 26.81 21.61 12.49
C ASP A 66 26.97 20.44 11.50
N GLY A 67 27.83 20.60 10.49
CA GLY A 67 28.08 19.60 9.47
C GLY A 67 27.21 19.73 8.21
N VAL A 68 26.26 20.63 8.19
CA VAL A 68 25.41 20.92 7.03
C VAL A 68 26.21 21.62 5.94
N TRP A 69 26.01 21.20 4.71
CA TRP A 69 26.57 21.86 3.53
C TRP A 69 25.51 22.77 2.91
N ALA A 70 25.84 24.02 2.68
CA ALA A 70 24.96 25.01 2.09
C ALA A 70 25.67 25.87 1.04
N THR A 71 24.94 26.26 0.01
CA THR A 71 25.39 27.32 -0.90
C THR A 71 25.35 28.67 -0.21
N SER A 72 26.15 29.62 -0.67
CA SER A 72 26.13 30.98 -0.11
C SER A 72 24.75 31.62 -0.34
N SER A 73 24.12 32.12 0.71
CA SER A 73 22.87 32.89 0.62
C SER A 73 23.03 34.20 -0.17
N ASP A 74 24.26 34.70 -0.29
CA ASP A 74 24.58 35.95 -0.95
C ASP A 74 24.93 35.77 -2.44
N ASP A 75 24.87 34.54 -2.97
CA ASP A 75 25.09 34.28 -4.39
C ASP A 75 23.95 34.89 -5.23
N PRO A 76 24.21 35.92 -6.05
CA PRO A 76 23.16 36.55 -6.85
C PRO A 76 22.49 35.59 -7.84
N ALA A 77 23.18 34.52 -8.25
CA ALA A 77 22.63 33.52 -9.15
C ALA A 77 21.54 32.69 -8.48
N LEU A 78 21.61 32.51 -7.15
CA LEU A 78 20.64 31.76 -6.34
C LEU A 78 19.52 32.65 -5.75
N SER A 79 19.55 33.96 -6.01
CA SER A 79 18.61 34.92 -5.42
C SER A 79 17.16 34.81 -5.95
N ASP A 80 16.95 34.20 -7.11
CA ASP A 80 15.63 33.97 -7.67
C ASP A 80 15.44 32.49 -7.98
N PHE A 81 14.89 31.79 -7.01
CA PHE A 81 14.68 30.33 -7.08
C PHE A 81 13.75 29.91 -8.23
N ARG A 82 12.85 30.77 -8.68
CA ARG A 82 11.95 30.50 -9.79
C ARG A 82 12.67 30.24 -11.12
N LYS A 83 13.90 30.71 -11.26
CA LYS A 83 14.73 30.40 -12.43
C LYS A 83 15.12 28.95 -12.55
N PHE A 84 15.11 28.22 -11.41
CA PHE A 84 15.50 26.82 -11.33
C PHE A 84 14.31 25.88 -11.29
N ASP A 85 13.08 26.39 -11.37
CA ASP A 85 11.87 25.56 -11.37
C ASP A 85 11.98 24.50 -12.47
N HIS A 86 11.81 23.23 -12.09
CA HIS A 86 12.03 22.04 -12.91
C HIS A 86 13.48 21.82 -13.41
N ALA A 87 14.47 22.48 -12.84
CA ALA A 87 15.86 22.20 -13.19
C ALA A 87 16.34 20.91 -12.52
N PRO A 88 16.85 19.93 -13.30
CA PRO A 88 17.53 18.77 -12.74
C PRO A 88 18.83 19.17 -12.04
N TYR A 89 19.13 18.52 -10.93
CA TYR A 89 20.37 18.74 -10.21
C TYR A 89 20.92 17.48 -9.56
N MET A 90 22.23 17.51 -9.29
CA MET A 90 22.95 16.54 -8.47
C MET A 90 23.98 17.25 -7.61
N PHE A 91 24.38 16.62 -6.53
CA PHE A 91 25.57 16.99 -5.77
C PHE A 91 26.80 16.32 -6.38
N ARG A 92 27.82 17.11 -6.68
CA ARG A 92 29.17 16.63 -7.02
C ARG A 92 30.01 16.66 -5.77
N VAL A 93 30.36 15.49 -5.25
CA VAL A 93 31.14 15.34 -4.04
C VAL A 93 32.58 14.96 -4.44
N THR A 94 33.54 15.83 -4.15
CA THR A 94 34.96 15.47 -4.27
C THR A 94 35.45 15.02 -2.90
N LYS A 95 35.76 13.75 -2.80
CA LYS A 95 36.16 13.10 -1.54
C LYS A 95 37.61 13.46 -1.17
N ASP A 96 38.03 13.15 0.05
CA ASP A 96 39.38 13.45 0.54
C ASP A 96 40.50 12.74 -0.24
N ASN A 97 40.19 11.60 -0.85
CA ASN A 97 41.11 10.88 -1.73
C ASN A 97 41.15 11.43 -3.18
N GLY A 98 40.40 12.50 -3.47
CA GLY A 98 40.30 13.11 -4.78
C GLY A 98 39.29 12.46 -5.74
N ASN A 99 38.62 11.39 -5.33
CA ASN A 99 37.56 10.77 -6.14
C ASN A 99 36.33 11.66 -6.18
N ILE A 100 35.68 11.68 -7.34
CA ILE A 100 34.43 12.42 -7.53
C ILE A 100 33.27 11.42 -7.56
N ALA A 101 32.23 11.75 -6.81
CA ALA A 101 30.97 11.03 -6.79
C ALA A 101 29.80 11.98 -7.05
N TYR A 102 28.83 11.52 -7.80
CA TYR A 102 27.57 12.25 -8.02
C TYR A 102 26.49 11.64 -7.15
N ARG A 103 25.69 12.47 -6.51
CA ARG A 103 24.64 12.05 -5.57
C ARG A 103 23.36 12.81 -5.84
N THR A 104 22.25 12.10 -5.80
CA THR A 104 20.93 12.71 -5.76
C THR A 104 20.64 13.25 -4.35
N ASP A 105 19.62 14.05 -4.21
CA ASP A 105 19.19 14.59 -2.92
C ASP A 105 18.16 13.65 -2.28
N LEU A 106 18.47 13.11 -1.12
CA LEU A 106 17.55 12.24 -0.37
C LEU A 106 16.27 12.97 0.10
N PHE A 107 16.32 14.30 0.18
CA PHE A 107 15.18 15.14 0.55
C PHE A 107 14.46 15.72 -0.67
N SER A 108 14.84 15.31 -1.88
CA SER A 108 14.21 15.77 -3.12
C SER A 108 12.73 15.38 -3.16
N ARG A 109 11.90 16.34 -3.56
CA ARG A 109 10.45 16.14 -3.74
C ARG A 109 10.06 15.70 -5.13
N CYS A 110 11.02 15.62 -6.03
CA CYS A 110 10.79 15.20 -7.40
C CYS A 110 12.07 14.56 -7.97
N GLN A 111 11.93 13.44 -8.61
CA GLN A 111 13.00 12.75 -9.32
C GLN A 111 12.61 12.62 -10.79
N ILE A 112 13.61 12.54 -11.67
CA ILE A 112 13.44 12.16 -13.06
C ILE A 112 14.34 10.99 -13.40
N GLY A 113 13.95 10.25 -14.41
CA GLY A 113 14.69 9.07 -14.86
C GLY A 113 14.18 7.80 -14.18
N TYR A 114 14.75 6.70 -14.58
CA TYR A 114 14.36 5.39 -14.05
C TYR A 114 15.09 5.07 -12.75
N GLY A 115 15.14 5.96 -11.85
CA GLY A 115 15.77 5.87 -10.56
C GLY A 115 16.37 4.55 -10.22
N SER A 116 17.21 4.36 -9.50
CA SER A 116 17.48 3.55 -8.35
C SER A 116 17.88 2.10 -8.57
N GLU A 117 17.80 1.50 -9.73
CA GLU A 117 18.48 0.24 -9.91
C GLU A 117 19.99 0.47 -9.88
N LYS A 118 20.66 -0.32 -9.05
CA LYS A 118 22.11 -0.33 -8.99
C LYS A 118 22.65 -0.55 -10.40
N PRO A 119 23.40 0.40 -10.95
CA PRO A 119 24.03 0.18 -12.26
C PRO A 119 24.89 -1.08 -12.21
N ALA A 120 25.11 -1.69 -13.39
CA ALA A 120 25.92 -2.88 -13.54
C ALA A 120 27.26 -2.80 -12.79
N ASP A 121 27.83 -3.95 -12.48
CA ASP A 121 29.08 -4.11 -11.75
C ASP A 121 30.13 -3.04 -12.06
N GLY A 122 30.63 -2.39 -11.01
CA GLY A 122 31.68 -1.37 -11.11
C GLY A 122 31.18 0.07 -11.10
N TYR A 123 29.91 0.35 -10.83
CA TYR A 123 29.43 1.71 -10.62
C TYR A 123 30.08 2.33 -9.38
N THR A 124 30.74 3.44 -9.58
CA THR A 124 31.49 4.16 -8.54
C THR A 124 30.85 5.48 -8.14
N GLY A 125 29.66 5.77 -8.65
CA GLY A 125 29.02 7.08 -8.49
C GLY A 125 29.66 8.19 -9.35
N LEU A 126 30.46 7.82 -10.34
CA LEU A 126 31.05 8.75 -11.32
C LEU A 126 30.08 9.07 -12.45
N THR A 127 30.30 10.18 -13.16
CA THR A 127 29.50 10.59 -14.34
C THR A 127 29.36 9.50 -15.39
N LEU A 128 30.34 8.64 -15.54
CA LEU A 128 30.31 7.50 -16.46
C LEU A 128 29.24 6.46 -16.13
N GLY A 129 28.74 6.47 -14.89
CA GLY A 129 27.65 5.61 -14.43
C GLY A 129 26.26 6.22 -14.61
N LEU A 130 26.15 7.45 -15.06
CA LEU A 130 24.88 8.12 -15.33
C LEU A 130 24.37 7.72 -16.71
N ASP A 131 23.79 6.58 -16.85
CA ASP A 131 23.41 5.99 -18.14
C ASP A 131 21.90 5.94 -18.40
N GLY A 132 21.13 6.79 -17.71
CA GLY A 132 19.66 6.82 -17.81
C GLY A 132 18.98 5.79 -16.91
N THR A 133 19.72 4.94 -16.20
CA THR A 133 19.20 4.09 -15.12
C THR A 133 19.25 4.82 -13.77
N VAL A 134 19.85 5.98 -13.72
CA VAL A 134 20.11 6.78 -12.54
C VAL A 134 19.17 7.98 -12.52
N SER A 135 18.39 8.14 -11.45
CA SER A 135 17.53 9.31 -11.29
C SER A 135 18.32 10.59 -11.00
N CYS A 136 17.76 11.71 -11.40
CA CYS A 136 18.19 13.04 -11.00
C CYS A 136 17.15 13.68 -10.11
N SER A 137 17.61 14.44 -9.10
CA SER A 137 16.73 15.31 -8.33
C SER A 137 16.31 16.52 -9.16
N VAL A 138 15.10 17.01 -8.94
CA VAL A 138 14.53 18.15 -9.68
C VAL A 138 14.06 19.21 -8.70
N VAL A 139 14.43 20.46 -8.98
CA VAL A 139 13.91 21.62 -8.25
C VAL A 139 12.45 21.82 -8.65
N VAL A 140 11.56 21.80 -7.68
CA VAL A 140 10.12 22.04 -7.92
C VAL A 140 9.58 23.07 -6.95
N ASP A 141 8.60 23.81 -7.41
CA ASP A 141 7.76 24.64 -6.57
C ASP A 141 6.59 23.77 -6.07
N PRO A 142 6.56 23.40 -4.78
CA PRO A 142 5.52 22.53 -4.26
C PRO A 142 4.13 23.17 -4.32
N ASP A 143 4.05 24.50 -4.43
CA ASP A 143 2.79 25.22 -4.46
C ASP A 143 2.19 25.33 -5.86
N LYS A 144 2.84 24.78 -6.87
CA LYS A 144 2.33 24.72 -8.23
C LYS A 144 1.82 23.32 -8.58
N VAL A 145 0.70 23.26 -9.29
CA VAL A 145 0.15 22.02 -9.86
C VAL A 145 -0.14 22.26 -11.33
N THR A 146 0.32 21.37 -12.21
CA THR A 146 -0.01 21.45 -13.63
C THR A 146 -1.51 21.30 -13.86
N THR A 147 -2.04 22.04 -14.80
CA THR A 147 -3.45 21.93 -15.22
C THR A 147 -3.63 21.04 -16.44
N GLU A 148 -2.56 20.54 -17.01
CA GLU A 148 -2.56 19.62 -18.15
C GLU A 148 -1.65 18.43 -17.85
N PHE A 149 -2.15 17.20 -18.03
CA PHE A 149 -1.36 15.95 -17.86
C PHE A 149 -0.45 15.68 -19.06
N LEU A 150 0.31 16.65 -19.49
CA LEU A 150 1.15 16.43 -20.66
C LEU A 150 2.45 15.70 -20.31
N GLU A 151 3.16 16.20 -19.32
CA GLU A 151 4.40 15.61 -18.84
C GLU A 151 4.66 16.11 -17.41
N PRO A 152 4.88 15.23 -16.43
CA PRO A 152 4.90 15.63 -15.02
C PRO A 152 6.02 16.59 -14.65
N LEU A 153 7.07 16.68 -15.46
CA LEU A 153 8.26 17.47 -15.16
C LEU A 153 8.53 18.57 -16.18
N TRP A 154 7.68 18.69 -17.17
CA TRP A 154 7.88 19.74 -18.15
C TRP A 154 7.50 21.10 -17.55
N PRO A 155 8.31 22.20 -17.77
CA PRO A 155 7.95 23.53 -17.29
C PRO A 155 6.64 23.95 -17.92
N GLU A 156 5.67 24.20 -17.07
CA GLU A 156 4.33 24.40 -17.51
C GLU A 156 4.06 25.87 -17.78
N THR A 157 3.49 26.12 -18.92
CA THR A 157 2.87 27.40 -19.20
C THR A 157 1.48 27.50 -18.54
N LYS A 158 0.92 26.34 -18.10
CA LYS A 158 -0.39 26.27 -17.49
C LYS A 158 -0.31 25.53 -16.15
N TRP A 159 -0.37 26.26 -15.11
CA TRP A 159 -0.39 25.76 -13.75
C TRP A 159 -1.39 26.55 -12.90
N THR A 160 -1.76 26.01 -11.75
CA THR A 160 -2.57 26.68 -10.74
C THR A 160 -1.93 26.54 -9.37
N PRO A 161 -2.07 27.52 -8.46
CA PRO A 161 -1.66 27.34 -7.08
C PRO A 161 -2.34 26.10 -6.45
N GLN A 162 -1.60 25.37 -5.65
CA GLN A 162 -2.08 24.13 -5.04
C GLN A 162 -3.38 24.31 -4.27
N ASP A 163 -3.47 25.37 -3.47
CA ASP A 163 -4.69 25.67 -2.73
C ASP A 163 -5.90 25.90 -3.63
N ASP A 164 -5.68 26.58 -4.77
CA ASP A 164 -6.75 26.79 -5.74
C ASP A 164 -7.11 25.49 -6.45
N PHE A 165 -6.13 24.66 -6.75
CA PHE A 165 -6.33 23.36 -7.39
C PHE A 165 -7.26 22.46 -6.56
N PHE A 166 -7.01 22.34 -5.26
CA PHE A 166 -7.86 21.54 -4.39
C PHE A 166 -9.21 22.20 -4.08
N ARG A 167 -9.26 23.55 -4.00
CA ARG A 167 -10.51 24.30 -3.79
C ARG A 167 -11.47 24.28 -4.97
N GLN A 168 -10.98 24.21 -6.20
CA GLN A 168 -11.82 24.14 -7.42
C GLN A 168 -12.76 22.95 -7.43
N ILE A 169 -12.34 21.83 -6.86
CA ILE A 169 -13.13 20.62 -6.72
C ILE A 169 -13.01 20.16 -5.27
N PRO A 170 -13.93 20.59 -4.39
CA PRO A 170 -13.86 20.27 -2.97
C PRO A 170 -14.14 18.78 -2.72
N PRO A 171 -13.61 18.22 -1.63
CA PRO A 171 -13.94 16.89 -1.18
C PRO A 171 -15.45 16.70 -0.95
N LYS A 172 -15.91 15.47 -1.15
CA LYS A 172 -17.28 15.10 -0.77
C LYS A 172 -17.50 15.34 0.71
N VAL A 173 -18.64 15.91 1.04
CA VAL A 173 -19.00 16.20 2.43
C VAL A 173 -18.92 14.94 3.30
N GLY A 174 -18.24 15.04 4.42
CA GLY A 174 -18.09 13.96 5.39
C GLY A 174 -16.82 13.13 5.26
N LEU A 175 -16.01 13.30 4.22
CA LEU A 175 -14.74 12.57 4.03
C LEU A 175 -13.80 12.77 5.23
N ASP A 176 -13.62 14.02 5.67
CA ASP A 176 -12.75 14.35 6.80
C ASP A 176 -13.23 13.78 8.15
N ASN A 177 -14.49 13.39 8.23
CA ASN A 177 -15.09 12.83 9.45
C ASN A 177 -15.02 11.30 9.51
N LEU A 178 -14.55 10.63 8.46
CA LEU A 178 -14.41 9.19 8.47
C LEU A 178 -13.34 8.78 9.49
N SER A 179 -13.71 7.87 10.38
CA SER A 179 -12.75 7.14 11.21
C SER A 179 -12.30 5.86 10.50
N VAL A 180 -11.26 5.21 11.00
CA VAL A 180 -10.77 3.95 10.43
C VAL A 180 -11.89 2.90 10.32
N ARG A 181 -12.77 2.77 11.31
CA ARG A 181 -13.89 1.81 11.30
C ARG A 181 -14.93 2.03 10.20
N ASP A 182 -15.00 3.28 9.68
CA ASP A 182 -15.94 3.63 8.61
C ASP A 182 -15.44 3.20 7.23
N LEU A 183 -14.18 2.77 7.13
CA LEU A 183 -13.54 2.43 5.86
C LEU A 183 -13.90 1.02 5.39
N VAL A 184 -13.99 0.89 4.08
CA VAL A 184 -13.85 -0.34 3.31
C VAL A 184 -12.74 -0.09 2.32
N ILE A 185 -11.61 -0.78 2.52
CA ILE A 185 -10.35 -0.46 1.88
C ILE A 185 -10.16 -1.34 0.63
N TYR A 186 -9.79 -0.72 -0.47
CA TYR A 186 -9.35 -1.38 -1.69
C TYR A 186 -7.85 -1.23 -1.85
N GLU A 187 -7.11 -2.30 -1.66
CA GLU A 187 -5.66 -2.33 -1.85
C GLU A 187 -5.32 -2.37 -3.33
N LEU A 188 -4.53 -1.41 -3.82
CA LEU A 188 -4.31 -1.18 -5.24
C LEU A 188 -2.83 -0.93 -5.56
N HIS A 189 -2.34 -1.62 -6.58
CA HIS A 189 -1.07 -1.31 -7.23
C HIS A 189 -1.33 -0.53 -8.54
N VAL A 190 -0.82 0.70 -8.63
CA VAL A 190 -1.04 1.58 -9.80
C VAL A 190 -0.55 0.95 -11.10
N GLY A 191 0.64 0.33 -11.08
CA GLY A 191 1.22 -0.34 -12.26
C GLY A 191 0.37 -1.48 -12.82
N ALA A 192 -0.46 -2.13 -11.98
CA ALA A 192 -1.34 -3.22 -12.40
C ALA A 192 -2.51 -2.76 -13.29
N LEU A 193 -2.81 -1.48 -13.33
CA LEU A 193 -3.90 -0.92 -14.13
C LEU A 193 -3.55 -0.73 -15.62
N GLY A 194 -2.30 -0.93 -16.00
CA GLY A 194 -1.80 -0.70 -17.36
C GLY A 194 -2.16 -1.75 -18.41
N PHE A 195 -3.18 -2.57 -18.22
CA PHE A 195 -3.53 -3.65 -19.16
C PHE A 195 -3.67 -3.16 -20.60
N HIS A 196 -4.32 -2.03 -20.82
CA HIS A 196 -4.58 -1.45 -22.14
C HIS A 196 -3.34 -0.78 -22.79
N ARG A 197 -2.27 -0.52 -22.01
CA ARG A 197 -1.04 0.10 -22.50
C ARG A 197 -0.13 -0.88 -23.26
N GLY A 198 -0.45 -2.16 -23.26
CA GLY A 198 0.32 -3.20 -23.93
C GLY A 198 1.29 -3.95 -23.01
N PRO A 199 1.97 -4.99 -23.50
CA PRO A 199 2.62 -5.99 -22.66
C PRO A 199 3.82 -5.47 -21.85
N ASN A 200 4.45 -4.37 -22.26
CA ASN A 200 5.67 -3.87 -21.65
C ASN A 200 5.49 -2.56 -20.87
N HIS A 201 4.25 -2.13 -20.63
CA HIS A 201 3.97 -0.86 -19.97
C HIS A 201 3.14 -1.07 -18.72
N SER A 202 3.63 -0.56 -17.60
CA SER A 202 2.86 -0.46 -16.37
C SER A 202 1.78 0.61 -16.47
N GLY A 203 0.79 0.53 -15.58
CA GLY A 203 -0.17 1.61 -15.37
C GLY A 203 0.47 2.82 -14.72
N THR A 204 -0.23 3.94 -14.82
CA THR A 204 0.15 5.19 -14.18
C THR A 204 -1.02 5.75 -13.36
N LEU A 205 -0.78 6.82 -12.64
CA LEU A 205 -1.82 7.53 -11.90
C LEU A 205 -2.97 8.03 -12.82
N GLU A 206 -2.70 8.27 -14.11
CA GLU A 206 -3.76 8.56 -15.09
C GLU A 206 -4.72 7.37 -15.27
N ASP A 207 -4.17 6.14 -15.32
CA ASP A 207 -4.98 4.92 -15.35
C ASP A 207 -5.76 4.73 -14.04
N ALA A 208 -5.13 5.07 -12.91
CA ALA A 208 -5.79 5.03 -11.62
C ALA A 208 -6.96 6.04 -11.54
N ILE A 209 -6.81 7.24 -12.09
CA ILE A 209 -7.90 8.22 -12.21
C ILE A 209 -9.04 7.66 -13.08
N ALA A 210 -8.72 7.05 -14.23
CA ALA A 210 -9.71 6.42 -15.08
C ALA A 210 -10.41 5.21 -14.42
N PHE A 211 -9.76 4.58 -13.45
CA PHE A 211 -10.30 3.45 -12.69
C PHE A 211 -11.23 3.89 -11.54
N LEU A 212 -11.27 5.16 -11.16
CA LEU A 212 -12.08 5.63 -10.04
C LEU A 212 -13.59 5.40 -10.24
N ASP A 213 -14.10 5.42 -11.45
CA ASP A 213 -15.51 5.11 -11.71
C ASP A 213 -15.83 3.63 -11.41
N TYR A 214 -14.85 2.73 -11.60
CA TYR A 214 -14.97 1.35 -11.17
C TYR A 214 -15.08 1.23 -9.65
N LEU A 215 -14.26 1.97 -8.90
CA LEU A 215 -14.28 1.98 -7.44
C LEU A 215 -15.56 2.61 -6.89
N GLU A 216 -16.08 3.66 -7.53
CA GLU A 216 -17.36 4.27 -7.16
C GLU A 216 -18.53 3.31 -7.40
N ASP A 217 -18.56 2.59 -8.52
CA ASP A 217 -19.54 1.55 -8.78
C ASP A 217 -19.47 0.40 -7.77
N LEU A 218 -18.27 0.02 -7.36
CA LEU A 218 -18.04 -0.99 -6.34
C LEU A 218 -18.52 -0.52 -4.96
N GLY A 219 -18.38 0.77 -4.68
CA GLY A 219 -18.87 1.41 -3.46
C GLY A 219 -17.84 1.50 -2.33
N VAL A 220 -16.57 1.22 -2.58
CA VAL A 220 -15.50 1.43 -1.59
C VAL A 220 -15.33 2.91 -1.28
N ASN A 221 -14.91 3.23 -0.06
CA ASN A 221 -14.68 4.59 0.40
C ASN A 221 -13.23 4.85 0.84
N ALA A 222 -12.34 3.91 0.61
CA ALA A 222 -10.91 4.08 0.78
C ALA A 222 -10.14 3.27 -0.26
N VAL A 223 -9.03 3.81 -0.73
CA VAL A 223 -8.02 3.11 -1.52
C VAL A 223 -6.70 3.15 -0.77
N GLU A 224 -6.07 1.99 -0.61
CA GLU A 224 -4.72 1.86 -0.10
C GLU A 224 -3.80 1.57 -1.27
N LEU A 225 -2.89 2.51 -1.55
CA LEU A 225 -1.92 2.35 -2.62
C LEU A 225 -0.67 1.65 -2.07
N LEU A 226 -0.22 0.61 -2.77
CA LEU A 226 1.13 0.08 -2.55
C LEU A 226 2.14 1.22 -2.67
N PRO A 227 3.36 1.08 -2.08
CA PRO A 227 4.30 2.18 -2.00
C PRO A 227 4.49 2.91 -3.32
N LEU A 228 4.31 4.23 -3.28
CA LEU A 228 4.38 5.11 -4.45
C LEU A 228 5.43 6.23 -4.26
N SER A 229 6.17 6.23 -3.17
CA SER A 229 7.40 7.02 -3.10
C SER A 229 8.41 6.47 -4.11
N GLU A 230 9.27 7.33 -4.66
CA GLU A 230 10.25 6.92 -5.69
C GLU A 230 11.02 5.68 -5.28
N PHE A 231 11.06 4.67 -6.14
CA PHE A 231 11.63 3.36 -5.84
C PHE A 231 12.40 2.75 -7.00
N GLY A 232 13.20 1.74 -6.73
CA GLY A 232 13.91 0.96 -7.73
C GLY A 232 13.03 0.01 -8.53
N GLY A 233 13.36 -0.17 -9.81
CA GLY A 233 12.65 -1.09 -10.69
C GLY A 233 11.51 -0.48 -11.51
N GLY A 234 11.21 0.80 -11.33
CA GLY A 234 10.16 1.51 -12.06
C GLY A 234 8.77 0.92 -11.85
N GLY A 235 7.77 1.35 -12.59
CA GLY A 235 6.36 0.97 -12.42
C GLY A 235 6.02 -0.52 -12.55
N GLY A 236 6.98 -1.37 -12.87
CA GLY A 236 6.87 -2.83 -12.81
C GLY A 236 7.18 -3.42 -11.43
N GLY A 237 7.77 -2.65 -10.52
CA GLY A 237 8.05 -3.04 -9.15
C GLY A 237 6.86 -2.80 -8.22
N TRP A 238 6.89 -3.41 -7.03
CA TRP A 238 5.82 -3.22 -6.03
C TRP A 238 5.96 -1.94 -5.20
N GLY A 239 7.12 -1.27 -5.26
CA GLY A 239 7.38 -0.02 -4.55
C GLY A 239 8.18 -0.17 -3.26
N TYR A 240 8.45 -1.38 -2.77
CA TYR A 240 9.16 -1.59 -1.50
C TYR A 240 10.68 -1.36 -1.58
N ALA A 241 11.20 -1.04 -2.76
CA ALA A 241 12.60 -0.64 -2.97
C ALA A 241 12.76 0.89 -2.92
N THR A 242 12.19 1.55 -1.91
CA THR A 242 12.17 3.01 -1.81
C THR A 242 13.57 3.62 -1.85
N SER A 243 13.75 4.63 -2.70
CA SER A 243 15.02 5.36 -2.89
C SER A 243 14.93 6.81 -2.40
N HIS A 244 13.79 7.48 -2.63
CA HIS A 244 13.55 8.88 -2.26
C HIS A 244 12.19 9.03 -1.60
N TYR A 245 12.23 9.30 -0.32
CA TYR A 245 11.04 9.22 0.55
C TYR A 245 10.06 10.39 0.40
N TYR A 246 10.47 11.48 -0.27
CA TYR A 246 9.65 12.69 -0.46
C TYR A 246 9.10 12.81 -1.89
N ALA A 247 9.64 12.05 -2.82
CA ALA A 247 9.26 12.08 -4.22
C ALA A 247 8.21 10.99 -4.52
N ILE A 248 7.32 11.27 -5.45
CA ILE A 248 6.38 10.29 -6.01
C ILE A 248 7.01 9.66 -7.24
N GLU A 249 6.85 8.37 -7.38
CA GLU A 249 7.41 7.54 -8.45
C GLU A 249 7.18 8.17 -9.84
N TYR A 250 8.28 8.52 -10.48
CA TYR A 250 8.27 9.19 -11.77
C TYR A 250 7.58 8.35 -12.86
N SER A 251 7.92 7.07 -12.95
CA SER A 251 7.33 6.17 -13.96
C SER A 251 5.85 5.87 -13.70
N GLY A 252 5.38 6.10 -12.48
CA GLY A 252 3.97 6.03 -12.08
C GLY A 252 3.16 7.28 -12.41
N GLY A 253 3.79 8.34 -12.92
CA GLY A 253 3.13 9.59 -13.29
C GLY A 253 3.55 10.81 -12.47
N GLY A 254 4.31 10.60 -11.39
CA GLY A 254 4.91 11.69 -10.60
C GLY A 254 3.92 12.49 -9.75
N ARG A 255 4.47 13.57 -9.17
CA ARG A 255 3.80 14.32 -8.10
C ARG A 255 2.49 15.01 -8.52
N ASP A 256 2.42 15.62 -9.70
CA ASP A 256 1.24 16.39 -10.10
C ASP A 256 0.07 15.50 -10.48
N GLN A 257 0.34 14.37 -11.15
CA GLN A 257 -0.70 13.36 -11.39
C GLN A 257 -1.21 12.75 -10.08
N TYR A 258 -0.34 12.61 -9.05
CA TYR A 258 -0.78 12.14 -7.73
C TYR A 258 -1.72 13.14 -7.04
N LYS A 259 -1.45 14.45 -7.13
CA LYS A 259 -2.38 15.49 -6.65
C LYS A 259 -3.74 15.40 -7.36
N TRP A 260 -3.75 15.18 -8.67
CA TRP A 260 -4.97 14.96 -9.45
C TRP A 260 -5.73 13.71 -8.98
N PHE A 261 -5.03 12.60 -8.82
CA PHE A 261 -5.63 11.35 -8.33
C PHE A 261 -6.31 11.56 -6.97
N ILE A 262 -5.61 12.17 -6.02
CA ILE A 262 -6.16 12.43 -4.69
C ILE A 262 -7.39 13.34 -4.76
N ARG A 263 -7.34 14.42 -5.53
CA ARG A 263 -8.48 15.32 -5.71
C ARG A 263 -9.70 14.58 -6.29
N GLU A 264 -9.50 13.73 -7.27
CA GLU A 264 -10.57 12.94 -7.88
C GLU A 264 -11.11 11.84 -6.96
N CYS A 265 -10.27 11.25 -6.10
CA CYS A 265 -10.72 10.37 -5.01
C CYS A 265 -11.59 11.15 -4.02
N HIS A 266 -11.13 12.29 -3.55
CA HIS A 266 -11.83 13.12 -2.58
C HIS A 266 -13.20 13.60 -3.10
N ARG A 267 -13.28 13.98 -4.38
CA ARG A 267 -14.55 14.34 -5.03
C ARG A 267 -15.59 13.21 -4.97
N ARG A 268 -15.15 11.96 -5.05
CA ARG A 268 -15.99 10.76 -4.97
C ARG A 268 -16.25 10.29 -3.53
N GLY A 269 -15.55 10.87 -2.55
CA GLY A 269 -15.64 10.46 -1.13
C GLY A 269 -14.82 9.21 -0.83
N ILE A 270 -13.74 9.02 -1.57
CA ILE A 270 -12.76 7.95 -1.40
C ILE A 270 -11.54 8.53 -0.69
N ALA A 271 -11.24 8.03 0.49
CA ALA A 271 -10.01 8.35 1.22
C ALA A 271 -8.80 7.68 0.57
N VAL A 272 -7.65 8.36 0.57
CA VAL A 272 -6.40 7.82 0.03
C VAL A 272 -5.44 7.51 1.16
N ILE A 273 -5.04 6.24 1.25
CA ILE A 273 -4.05 5.71 2.19
C ILE A 273 -2.81 5.38 1.36
N LEU A 274 -1.65 5.80 1.82
CA LEU A 274 -0.38 5.50 1.18
C LEU A 274 0.42 4.53 2.03
N ASP A 275 0.90 3.46 1.42
CA ASP A 275 1.86 2.56 2.05
C ASP A 275 3.25 3.21 2.06
N VAL A 276 3.91 3.23 3.22
CA VAL A 276 5.23 3.85 3.41
C VAL A 276 6.21 2.88 4.06
N VAL A 277 7.41 2.83 3.48
CA VAL A 277 8.45 1.86 3.83
C VAL A 277 9.55 2.55 4.64
N TYR A 278 9.47 2.48 5.96
CA TYR A 278 10.46 3.06 6.87
C TYR A 278 11.25 2.03 7.67
N ASN A 279 11.03 0.76 7.37
CA ASN A 279 11.68 -0.35 8.07
C ASN A 279 13.03 -0.73 7.49
N HIS A 280 13.34 -0.33 6.27
CA HIS A 280 14.61 -0.64 5.63
C HIS A 280 15.01 0.36 4.55
N TYR A 281 16.30 0.38 4.25
CA TYR A 281 16.84 0.89 2.99
C TYR A 281 17.05 -0.28 2.05
N ASN A 282 16.54 -0.17 0.85
CA ASN A 282 16.77 -1.20 -0.16
C ASN A 282 18.23 -1.14 -0.66
N HIS A 283 18.94 -2.24 -0.54
CA HIS A 283 20.34 -2.32 -0.97
C HIS A 283 20.52 -2.35 -2.49
N GLN A 284 19.44 -2.47 -3.25
CA GLN A 284 19.45 -2.31 -4.72
C GLN A 284 19.09 -0.90 -5.15
N ALA A 285 18.52 -0.09 -4.25
CA ALA A 285 18.15 1.28 -4.56
C ALA A 285 19.41 2.12 -4.80
N GLU A 286 19.41 2.83 -5.91
CA GLU A 286 20.48 3.76 -6.20
C GLU A 286 20.69 4.76 -5.06
N ARG A 287 21.89 5.08 -4.72
CA ARG A 287 22.27 6.06 -3.69
C ARG A 287 21.92 5.64 -2.25
N ALA A 288 21.02 4.72 -2.05
CA ALA A 288 20.77 4.21 -0.71
C ALA A 288 21.97 3.45 -0.15
N GLU A 289 22.72 2.77 -1.01
CA GLU A 289 23.95 2.07 -0.66
C GLU A 289 25.19 2.97 -0.58
N TRP A 290 25.12 4.19 -1.11
CA TRP A 290 26.31 4.99 -1.32
C TRP A 290 26.53 5.98 -0.18
N MET A 291 27.75 6.06 0.27
CA MET A 291 28.15 7.07 1.23
C MET A 291 28.18 8.45 0.57
N TYR A 292 27.57 9.41 1.22
CA TYR A 292 27.51 10.77 0.70
C TYR A 292 28.83 11.52 0.85
N ASP A 293 29.46 11.37 1.98
CA ASP A 293 30.53 12.26 2.43
C ASP A 293 31.90 11.58 2.60
N THR A 294 31.96 10.27 2.56
CA THR A 294 33.19 9.52 2.87
C THR A 294 33.24 8.20 2.12
N ASP A 295 34.45 7.64 2.01
CA ASP A 295 34.69 6.27 1.53
C ASP A 295 34.60 5.23 2.66
N SER A 296 34.29 5.65 3.88
CA SER A 296 34.17 4.78 5.05
C SER A 296 32.74 4.58 5.46
N ASP A 297 32.30 3.32 5.45
CA ASP A 297 30.96 2.92 5.90
C ASP A 297 30.70 3.36 7.35
N GLU A 298 31.75 3.40 8.17
CA GLU A 298 31.68 3.83 9.58
C GLU A 298 31.14 5.25 9.78
N LYS A 299 31.31 6.10 8.77
CA LYS A 299 30.91 7.50 8.83
C LYS A 299 29.56 7.76 8.16
N ASN A 300 28.92 6.72 7.60
CA ASN A 300 27.63 6.88 7.01
C ASN A 300 26.55 6.98 8.10
N ALA A 301 25.83 8.11 8.16
CA ALA A 301 24.81 8.36 9.17
C ALA A 301 23.47 7.66 8.90
N TYR A 302 23.21 7.21 7.68
CA TYR A 302 21.89 6.71 7.27
C TYR A 302 21.70 5.22 7.53
N TYR A 303 22.77 4.41 7.46
CA TYR A 303 22.70 2.98 7.60
C TYR A 303 22.99 2.51 9.01
N TRP A 304 22.37 1.44 9.40
CA TRP A 304 22.66 0.79 10.67
C TRP A 304 24.04 0.19 10.63
N TYR A 305 24.93 0.74 11.46
CA TYR A 305 26.30 0.34 11.50
C TYR A 305 26.80 0.33 12.96
N GLU A 306 27.46 -0.74 13.36
CA GLU A 306 28.06 -0.88 14.68
C GLU A 306 29.37 -1.66 14.57
N GLY A 307 30.44 -1.18 15.19
CA GLY A 307 31.76 -1.81 15.12
C GLY A 307 32.55 -1.44 13.86
N HIS A 308 33.59 -2.18 13.59
CA HIS A 308 34.48 -1.99 12.44
C HIS A 308 34.10 -2.94 11.32
N PRO A 309 34.20 -2.55 10.01
CA PRO A 309 33.87 -3.43 8.87
C PRO A 309 34.53 -4.79 8.93
N SER A 310 35.75 -4.91 9.45
CA SER A 310 36.45 -6.19 9.62
C SER A 310 35.75 -7.17 10.59
N ASP A 311 34.89 -6.66 11.47
CA ASP A 311 34.18 -7.47 12.47
C ASP A 311 32.98 -8.21 11.85
N TYR A 312 32.61 -7.83 10.62
CA TYR A 312 31.46 -8.33 9.89
C TYR A 312 31.88 -9.10 8.63
N GLN A 313 32.88 -9.96 8.76
CA GLN A 313 33.38 -10.78 7.65
C GLN A 313 32.28 -11.66 7.05
N GLY A 314 32.10 -11.54 5.75
CA GLY A 314 31.04 -12.26 5.01
C GLY A 314 29.91 -11.37 4.51
N PHE A 315 29.82 -10.15 5.00
CA PHE A 315 28.93 -9.12 4.45
C PHE A 315 29.73 -8.24 3.51
N GLY A 316 29.44 -8.29 2.23
CA GLY A 316 30.14 -7.51 1.20
C GLY A 316 30.05 -5.99 1.39
N GLN A 317 29.16 -5.54 2.25
CA GLN A 317 28.85 -4.15 2.55
C GLN A 317 29.55 -3.62 3.81
N GLY A 318 30.41 -4.42 4.44
CA GLY A 318 31.33 -3.90 5.45
C GLY A 318 30.69 -3.47 6.77
N GLY A 319 29.60 -4.03 7.21
CA GLY A 319 29.04 -3.76 8.53
C GLY A 319 27.63 -3.14 8.52
N TYR A 320 27.02 -2.99 7.38
CA TYR A 320 25.60 -2.70 7.31
C TYR A 320 24.81 -3.89 7.86
N LEU A 321 23.78 -3.59 8.64
CA LEU A 321 22.96 -4.61 9.26
C LEU A 321 21.68 -4.82 8.45
N ASP A 322 21.42 -6.08 8.14
CA ASP A 322 20.17 -6.51 7.55
C ASP A 322 19.05 -6.44 8.60
N ASN A 323 17.87 -5.95 8.23
CA ASN A 323 16.69 -6.01 9.09
C ASN A 323 16.07 -7.42 9.16
N VAL A 324 16.72 -8.41 8.54
CA VAL A 324 16.32 -9.81 8.44
C VAL A 324 15.02 -10.02 7.64
N SER A 325 14.61 -9.03 6.89
CA SER A 325 13.39 -9.10 6.08
C SER A 325 13.63 -8.59 4.65
N SER A 326 13.94 -7.32 4.49
CA SER A 326 13.80 -6.67 3.19
C SER A 326 15.02 -5.86 2.75
N GLY A 327 15.92 -5.54 3.66
CA GLY A 327 17.09 -4.73 3.34
C GLY A 327 17.83 -4.26 4.58
N TRP A 328 18.58 -3.17 4.45
CA TRP A 328 19.39 -2.66 5.54
C TRP A 328 18.59 -1.85 6.53
N ALA A 329 18.80 -2.12 7.82
CA ALA A 329 18.17 -1.41 8.91
C ALA A 329 18.65 0.05 8.95
N PRO A 330 17.74 1.02 8.98
CA PRO A 330 18.10 2.41 9.18
C PRO A 330 18.68 2.65 10.58
N ARG A 331 19.57 3.65 10.70
CA ARG A 331 20.17 4.03 11.99
C ARG A 331 19.20 4.86 12.83
N TYR A 332 18.16 4.22 13.37
CA TYR A 332 17.11 4.91 14.12
C TYR A 332 17.60 5.68 15.36
N TRP A 333 18.78 5.41 15.89
CA TRP A 333 19.35 6.21 16.98
C TRP A 333 19.82 7.60 16.52
N GLU A 334 20.16 7.75 15.22
CA GLU A 334 20.50 9.03 14.63
C GLU A 334 19.24 9.89 14.46
N GLU A 335 19.31 11.12 14.98
CA GLU A 335 18.18 12.04 14.90
C GLU A 335 17.84 12.39 13.45
N ILE A 336 18.86 12.65 12.61
CA ILE A 336 18.68 12.98 11.20
C ILE A 336 17.94 11.88 10.43
N VAL A 337 18.13 10.61 10.78
CA VAL A 337 17.44 9.48 10.15
C VAL A 337 15.98 9.47 10.55
N ARG A 338 15.67 9.68 11.83
CA ARG A 338 14.28 9.76 12.29
C ARG A 338 13.57 10.98 11.70
N ASP A 339 14.23 12.13 11.69
CA ASP A 339 13.71 13.37 11.12
C ASP A 339 13.41 13.24 9.63
N MET A 340 14.24 12.52 8.89
CA MET A 340 14.01 12.23 7.48
C MET A 340 12.69 11.47 7.29
N PHE A 341 12.43 10.40 8.03
CA PHE A 341 11.21 9.62 7.89
C PHE A 341 9.97 10.37 8.40
N VAL A 342 10.08 11.04 9.55
CA VAL A 342 8.97 11.83 10.11
C VAL A 342 8.59 12.98 9.19
N SER A 343 9.55 13.73 8.69
CA SER A 343 9.28 14.86 7.80
C SER A 343 8.86 14.42 6.41
N SER A 344 9.31 13.25 5.93
CA SER A 344 8.78 12.64 4.72
C SER A 344 7.26 12.39 4.84
N ALA A 345 6.83 11.73 5.90
CA ALA A 345 5.40 11.46 6.10
C ALA A 345 4.59 12.76 6.26
N ILE A 346 5.14 13.77 6.94
CA ILE A 346 4.50 15.10 7.05
C ILE A 346 4.39 15.75 5.68
N ALA A 347 5.45 15.73 4.88
CA ALA A 347 5.44 16.30 3.53
C ALA A 347 4.39 15.62 2.64
N LEU A 348 4.31 14.27 2.67
CA LEU A 348 3.30 13.51 1.95
C LEU A 348 1.88 13.86 2.42
N ALA A 349 1.66 13.99 3.74
CA ALA A 349 0.37 14.34 4.30
C ALA A 349 -0.06 15.77 3.93
N VAL A 350 0.85 16.73 3.95
CA VAL A 350 0.54 18.16 3.75
C VAL A 350 0.51 18.51 2.27
N GLU A 351 1.53 18.12 1.51
CA GLU A 351 1.62 18.47 0.10
C GLU A 351 0.56 17.75 -0.75
N PHE A 352 0.35 16.47 -0.51
CA PHE A 352 -0.56 15.67 -1.33
C PHE A 352 -1.95 15.51 -0.73
N ASN A 353 -2.18 15.91 0.53
CA ASN A 353 -3.45 15.71 1.22
C ASN A 353 -3.88 14.24 1.35
N VAL A 354 -2.95 13.31 1.51
CA VAL A 354 -3.30 11.91 1.80
C VAL A 354 -4.08 11.80 3.12
N ASP A 355 -5.02 10.88 3.20
CA ASP A 355 -5.92 10.71 4.35
C ASP A 355 -5.38 9.74 5.38
N GLY A 356 -4.40 8.93 5.01
CA GLY A 356 -3.82 7.94 5.91
C GLY A 356 -2.52 7.35 5.40
N PHE A 357 -1.89 6.58 6.29
CA PHE A 357 -0.68 5.80 6.00
C PHE A 357 -0.84 4.38 6.52
N ARG A 358 -0.43 3.42 5.71
CA ARG A 358 -0.04 2.09 6.18
C ARG A 358 1.48 2.09 6.32
N VAL A 359 1.99 1.77 7.49
CA VAL A 359 3.44 1.71 7.74
C VAL A 359 3.89 0.26 7.65
N ASP A 360 4.75 0.00 6.67
CA ASP A 360 5.26 -1.31 6.34
C ASP A 360 6.11 -1.89 7.48
N GLN A 361 5.91 -3.17 7.77
CA GLN A 361 6.67 -3.98 8.73
C GLN A 361 7.09 -3.25 10.02
N THR A 362 6.15 -2.64 10.71
CA THR A 362 6.42 -1.96 12.00
C THR A 362 7.01 -2.91 13.04
N THR A 363 6.78 -4.22 12.89
CA THR A 363 7.43 -5.25 13.71
C THR A 363 8.95 -5.16 13.60
N SER A 364 9.48 -5.03 12.38
CA SER A 364 10.92 -4.90 12.14
C SER A 364 11.50 -3.61 12.71
N ILE A 365 10.71 -2.53 12.76
CA ILE A 365 11.12 -1.26 13.35
C ILE A 365 11.19 -1.34 14.87
N ARG A 366 10.14 -1.86 15.52
CA ARG A 366 9.96 -1.75 16.99
C ARG A 366 10.37 -2.96 17.80
N SER A 367 10.30 -4.15 17.21
CA SER A 367 10.43 -5.39 17.96
C SER A 367 11.70 -6.15 17.64
N TYR A 368 12.61 -5.50 16.92
CA TYR A 368 13.93 -6.02 16.92
C TYR A 368 14.17 -7.24 16.01
N ASN A 369 14.33 -6.98 14.74
CA ASN A 369 14.84 -7.99 13.81
C ASN A 369 16.28 -7.72 13.34
N SER A 370 16.87 -6.56 13.71
CA SER A 370 18.24 -6.24 13.33
C SER A 370 19.23 -7.10 14.10
N LEU A 371 20.08 -7.80 13.38
CA LEU A 371 21.10 -8.68 13.92
C LEU A 371 22.48 -8.22 13.44
N HIS A 372 23.49 -8.36 14.29
CA HIS A 372 24.88 -8.32 13.86
C HIS A 372 25.18 -9.47 12.87
N ALA A 373 26.24 -9.31 12.09
CA ALA A 373 26.69 -10.34 11.15
C ALA A 373 26.94 -11.71 11.81
N ASN A 374 27.25 -11.74 13.10
CA ASN A 374 27.41 -12.95 13.90
C ASN A 374 26.10 -13.55 14.43
N GLY A 375 24.95 -12.98 14.05
CA GLY A 375 23.63 -13.44 14.50
C GLY A 375 23.20 -12.95 15.89
N GLN A 376 23.99 -12.08 16.54
CA GLN A 376 23.60 -11.49 17.82
C GLN A 376 22.73 -10.26 17.58
N GLY A 377 21.83 -9.99 18.49
CA GLY A 377 20.97 -8.86 18.43
C GLY A 377 21.66 -7.51 18.67
N VAL A 378 21.26 -6.46 17.93
CA VAL A 378 21.76 -5.09 18.11
C VAL A 378 21.13 -4.45 19.34
N PRO A 379 21.92 -4.07 20.36
CA PRO A 379 21.39 -3.50 21.60
C PRO A 379 20.56 -2.23 21.35
N ASN A 380 19.39 -2.14 21.98
CA ASN A 380 18.48 -0.99 21.91
C ASN A 380 17.93 -0.62 20.53
N ALA A 381 18.15 -1.42 19.51
CA ALA A 381 17.61 -1.17 18.16
C ALA A 381 16.11 -0.91 18.20
N ASN A 382 15.35 -1.80 18.87
CA ASN A 382 13.92 -1.69 19.04
C ASN A 382 13.47 -0.43 19.81
N ALA A 383 14.25 0.05 20.77
CA ALA A 383 13.91 1.27 21.52
C ALA A 383 13.91 2.50 20.63
N PHE A 384 14.91 2.65 19.76
CA PHE A 384 15.00 3.75 18.83
C PHE A 384 14.00 3.64 17.67
N GLY A 385 13.73 2.43 17.18
CA GLY A 385 12.66 2.19 16.22
C GLY A 385 11.28 2.51 16.79
N ALA A 386 10.99 2.09 18.02
CA ALA A 386 9.75 2.48 18.71
C ALA A 386 9.68 3.99 18.97
N LYS A 387 10.82 4.66 19.19
CA LYS A 387 10.90 6.12 19.30
C LYS A 387 10.51 6.77 17.98
N LEU A 388 11.09 6.33 16.85
CA LEU A 388 10.72 6.80 15.52
C LEU A 388 9.20 6.73 15.31
N ILE A 389 8.58 5.57 15.57
CA ILE A 389 7.14 5.39 15.33
C ILE A 389 6.32 6.36 16.18
N ARG A 390 6.69 6.57 17.45
CA ARG A 390 5.99 7.54 18.33
C ARG A 390 6.16 8.97 17.86
N GLU A 391 7.35 9.35 17.42
CA GLU A 391 7.62 10.67 16.82
C GLU A 391 6.77 10.84 15.55
N LEU A 392 6.75 9.84 14.68
CA LEU A 392 5.95 9.80 13.45
C LEU A 392 4.46 10.01 13.73
N THR A 393 3.87 9.14 14.55
CA THR A 393 2.42 9.16 14.80
C THR A 393 1.97 10.44 15.50
N ARG A 394 2.75 10.98 16.45
CA ARG A 394 2.46 12.25 17.11
C ARG A 394 2.59 13.43 16.16
N SER A 395 3.66 13.49 15.38
CA SER A 395 3.93 14.63 14.50
C SER A 395 2.90 14.71 13.37
N ILE A 396 2.55 13.59 12.76
CA ILE A 396 1.51 13.57 11.73
C ILE A 396 0.17 14.01 12.31
N ARG A 397 -0.24 13.50 13.48
CA ARG A 397 -1.50 13.91 14.12
C ARG A 397 -1.51 15.36 14.55
N PHE A 398 -0.35 15.92 14.91
CA PHE A 398 -0.26 17.35 15.23
C PHE A 398 -0.56 18.21 13.99
N VAL A 399 -0.09 17.80 12.82
CA VAL A 399 -0.29 18.54 11.57
C VAL A 399 -1.63 18.21 10.91
N ARG A 400 -2.03 16.93 10.93
CA ARG A 400 -3.25 16.38 10.32
C ARG A 400 -4.00 15.52 11.35
N PRO A 401 -4.83 16.13 12.23
CA PRO A 401 -5.47 15.40 13.34
C PRO A 401 -6.36 14.22 12.93
N ASN A 402 -6.94 14.28 11.73
CA ASN A 402 -7.86 13.27 11.20
C ASN A 402 -7.18 12.21 10.33
N VAL A 403 -5.83 12.20 10.27
CA VAL A 403 -5.08 11.18 9.51
C VAL A 403 -5.33 9.78 10.10
N LYS A 404 -5.48 8.78 9.24
CA LYS A 404 -5.65 7.38 9.60
C LYS A 404 -4.28 6.71 9.57
N LEU A 405 -3.88 6.08 10.67
CA LEU A 405 -2.58 5.44 10.80
C LEU A 405 -2.75 3.95 11.03
N MET A 406 -2.24 3.16 10.11
CA MET A 406 -2.33 1.71 10.11
C MET A 406 -0.95 1.09 10.17
N ALA A 407 -0.81 0.01 10.92
CA ALA A 407 0.46 -0.70 11.04
C ALA A 407 0.34 -2.08 10.41
N GLU A 408 1.34 -2.48 9.67
CA GLU A 408 1.61 -3.88 9.48
C GLU A 408 2.49 -4.35 10.64
N ASP A 409 1.90 -5.12 11.57
CA ASP A 409 2.59 -5.60 12.77
C ASP A 409 2.17 -7.02 13.12
N HIS A 410 3.06 -7.95 12.87
CA HIS A 410 2.82 -9.38 13.14
C HIS A 410 3.18 -9.81 14.56
N GLY A 411 3.61 -8.87 15.41
CA GLY A 411 4.07 -9.18 16.77
C GLY A 411 2.97 -9.42 17.79
N GLY A 412 1.69 -9.21 17.42
CA GLY A 412 0.56 -9.40 18.34
C GLY A 412 0.55 -8.49 19.58
N TRP A 413 1.34 -7.43 19.58
CA TRP A 413 1.43 -6.53 20.72
C TRP A 413 0.30 -5.49 20.71
N GLU A 414 -0.56 -5.53 21.72
CA GLU A 414 -1.68 -4.61 21.85
C GLU A 414 -1.26 -3.12 21.92
N GLY A 415 -0.03 -2.86 22.37
CA GLY A 415 0.55 -1.50 22.41
C GLY A 415 0.67 -0.83 21.06
N THR A 416 0.60 -1.56 19.94
CA THR A 416 0.61 -0.99 18.59
C THR A 416 -0.53 0.01 18.40
N THR A 417 -1.73 -0.29 18.90
CA THR A 417 -2.91 0.59 18.77
C THR A 417 -3.24 1.37 20.04
N VAL A 418 -2.38 1.34 21.05
CA VAL A 418 -2.49 2.19 22.23
C VAL A 418 -1.86 3.55 21.93
N SER A 419 -2.48 4.62 22.45
CA SER A 419 -1.95 5.99 22.29
C SER A 419 -0.47 6.09 22.68
N ALA A 420 0.29 6.84 21.90
CA ALA A 420 1.70 7.10 22.20
C ALA A 420 1.90 7.78 23.57
N ASP A 421 0.93 8.57 24.04
CA ASP A 421 0.95 9.19 25.37
C ASP A 421 0.74 8.21 26.52
N SER A 422 0.12 7.06 26.21
CA SER A 422 -0.05 5.95 27.14
C SER A 422 1.02 4.85 27.00
N GLY A 423 2.10 5.14 26.27
CA GLY A 423 3.23 4.22 26.08
C GLY A 423 3.12 3.30 24.87
N GLY A 424 2.03 3.38 24.11
CA GLY A 424 1.85 2.65 22.86
C GLY A 424 2.54 3.32 21.66
N LEU A 425 2.20 2.87 20.46
CA LEU A 425 2.74 3.42 19.19
C LEU A 425 1.83 4.44 18.53
N GLY A 426 0.53 4.45 18.85
CA GLY A 426 -0.42 5.46 18.39
C GLY A 426 -1.09 5.19 17.04
N PHE A 427 -1.06 3.95 16.54
CA PHE A 427 -1.81 3.57 15.35
C PHE A 427 -3.31 3.43 15.64
N ASP A 428 -4.14 3.63 14.63
CA ASP A 428 -5.59 3.43 14.74
C ASP A 428 -5.97 1.96 14.57
N ALA A 429 -5.29 1.27 13.67
CA ALA A 429 -5.53 -0.15 13.39
C ALA A 429 -4.24 -0.88 13.02
N VAL A 430 -4.31 -2.22 13.06
CA VAL A 430 -3.21 -3.12 12.71
C VAL A 430 -3.72 -4.22 11.77
N TRP A 431 -2.95 -4.58 10.77
CA TRP A 431 -3.22 -5.72 9.89
C TRP A 431 -3.33 -7.01 10.71
N TYR A 432 -4.35 -7.81 10.43
CA TYR A 432 -4.66 -9.00 11.18
C TYR A 432 -4.55 -10.27 10.32
N ALA A 433 -3.32 -10.71 10.08
CA ALA A 433 -3.00 -11.86 9.25
C ALA A 433 -3.61 -13.18 9.78
N ASP A 434 -3.78 -13.34 11.10
CA ASP A 434 -4.42 -14.54 11.65
C ASP A 434 -5.84 -14.75 11.12
N PHE A 435 -6.59 -13.68 10.85
CA PHE A 435 -7.91 -13.78 10.22
C PHE A 435 -7.82 -14.43 8.84
N TYR A 436 -6.89 -13.97 7.99
CA TYR A 436 -6.59 -14.58 6.70
C TYR A 436 -6.20 -16.07 6.84
N HIS A 437 -5.27 -16.38 7.74
CA HIS A 437 -4.81 -17.75 7.91
C HIS A 437 -5.91 -18.70 8.37
N HIS A 438 -6.83 -18.24 9.21
CA HIS A 438 -8.01 -19.03 9.62
C HIS A 438 -9.04 -19.15 8.49
N LEU A 439 -9.31 -18.07 7.77
CA LEU A 439 -10.38 -18.03 6.78
C LEU A 439 -9.96 -18.68 5.47
N ILE A 440 -8.90 -18.19 4.82
CA ILE A 440 -8.47 -18.67 3.51
C ILE A 440 -7.56 -19.88 3.63
N GLY A 441 -6.50 -19.76 4.40
CA GLY A 441 -5.59 -20.83 4.73
C GLY A 441 -4.33 -20.82 3.89
N ASP A 442 -3.30 -20.23 4.44
CA ASP A 442 -1.93 -20.41 3.98
C ASP A 442 -1.46 -21.83 4.32
N THR A 443 -0.86 -22.51 3.38
CA THR A 443 -0.44 -23.90 3.52
C THR A 443 0.85 -24.07 4.34
N ASP A 444 1.63 -23.01 4.49
CA ASP A 444 2.89 -23.04 5.24
C ASP A 444 2.66 -22.96 6.76
N LYS A 445 1.49 -22.47 7.18
CA LYS A 445 1.16 -22.38 8.60
C LYS A 445 0.68 -23.71 9.15
N GLY A 446 1.02 -23.97 10.39
CA GLY A 446 0.79 -25.25 11.09
C GLY A 446 -0.68 -25.66 11.26
N SER A 447 -0.91 -26.62 12.15
CA SER A 447 -2.25 -27.19 12.46
C SER A 447 -3.17 -26.22 13.20
N ASP A 448 -2.66 -25.08 13.68
CA ASP A 448 -3.35 -24.18 14.60
C ASP A 448 -4.33 -23.22 13.89
N TYR A 449 -4.36 -23.24 12.57
CA TYR A 449 -5.26 -22.42 11.77
C TYR A 449 -6.40 -23.23 11.16
N ALA A 450 -7.59 -22.64 11.09
CA ALA A 450 -8.80 -23.31 10.59
C ALA A 450 -8.78 -23.63 9.09
N LYS A 451 -8.15 -22.78 8.28
CA LYS A 451 -8.00 -22.94 6.81
C LYS A 451 -9.32 -23.29 6.11
N LEU A 452 -10.38 -22.52 6.41
CA LEU A 452 -11.75 -22.88 6.04
C LEU A 452 -11.95 -23.04 4.55
N ILE A 453 -11.60 -22.00 3.76
CA ILE A 453 -11.83 -21.99 2.31
C ILE A 453 -10.98 -23.06 1.61
N LYS A 454 -9.70 -23.18 2.00
CA LYS A 454 -8.84 -24.22 1.44
C LYS A 454 -9.39 -25.63 1.70
N THR A 455 -9.83 -25.89 2.94
CA THR A 455 -10.38 -27.21 3.30
C THR A 455 -11.72 -27.47 2.63
N ALA A 456 -12.60 -26.45 2.54
CA ALA A 456 -13.85 -26.56 1.80
C ALA A 456 -13.61 -26.79 0.30
N GLY A 457 -12.56 -26.21 -0.26
CA GLY A 457 -12.13 -26.37 -1.66
C GLY A 457 -11.81 -27.80 -2.05
N MET A 458 -11.49 -28.68 -1.10
CA MET A 458 -11.26 -30.11 -1.34
C MET A 458 -12.52 -30.87 -1.78
N GLY A 459 -13.70 -30.24 -1.72
CA GLY A 459 -14.93 -30.71 -2.38
C GLY A 459 -15.82 -31.63 -1.55
N ASP A 460 -15.31 -32.34 -0.54
CA ASP A 460 -16.13 -33.14 0.36
C ASP A 460 -16.77 -32.30 1.47
N ASN A 461 -17.63 -32.91 2.26
CA ASN A 461 -18.35 -32.24 3.35
C ASN A 461 -17.80 -32.65 4.74
N ARG A 462 -16.49 -32.86 4.83
CA ARG A 462 -15.81 -33.12 6.11
C ARG A 462 -15.99 -31.95 7.09
N ALA A 463 -15.89 -32.19 8.38
CA ALA A 463 -15.94 -31.14 9.36
C ALA A 463 -14.86 -30.08 9.12
N LEU A 464 -15.19 -28.80 9.34
CA LEU A 464 -14.28 -27.67 9.31
C LEU A 464 -14.06 -27.15 10.74
N ALA A 465 -12.90 -26.56 11.01
CA ALA A 465 -12.58 -25.98 12.33
C ALA A 465 -13.26 -24.60 12.49
N MET A 466 -14.59 -24.57 12.44
CA MET A 466 -15.38 -23.34 12.59
C MET A 466 -15.19 -22.66 13.93
N ASP A 467 -14.93 -23.44 14.97
CA ASP A 467 -14.61 -22.98 16.33
C ASP A 467 -13.29 -22.21 16.40
N TYR A 468 -12.27 -22.62 15.65
CA TYR A 468 -11.01 -21.85 15.54
C TYR A 468 -11.23 -20.53 14.84
N PHE A 469 -11.94 -20.55 13.71
CA PHE A 469 -12.29 -19.31 13.01
C PHE A 469 -13.18 -18.40 13.87
N ALA A 470 -14.08 -18.96 14.68
CA ALA A 470 -14.91 -18.20 15.62
C ALA A 470 -14.04 -17.36 16.58
N GLY A 471 -12.91 -17.90 17.03
CA GLY A 471 -11.93 -17.16 17.84
C GLY A 471 -11.32 -15.96 17.07
N ALA A 472 -10.88 -16.17 15.85
CA ALA A 472 -10.33 -15.11 15.01
C ALA A 472 -11.36 -14.04 14.66
N LEU A 473 -12.60 -14.44 14.37
CA LEU A 473 -13.71 -13.53 14.11
C LEU A 473 -14.08 -12.71 15.37
N GLN A 474 -14.19 -13.37 16.54
CA GLN A 474 -14.45 -12.68 17.81
C GLN A 474 -13.36 -11.66 18.16
N ALA A 475 -12.11 -11.96 17.80
CA ALA A 475 -10.97 -11.07 18.06
C ALA A 475 -10.98 -9.78 17.21
N THR A 476 -11.90 -9.64 16.27
CA THR A 476 -12.12 -8.37 15.54
C THR A 476 -12.88 -7.34 16.36
N ASN A 477 -13.45 -7.73 17.51
CA ASN A 477 -14.11 -6.81 18.43
C ASN A 477 -13.19 -5.65 18.84
N GLY A 478 -13.68 -4.42 18.73
CA GLY A 478 -12.93 -3.22 19.10
C GLY A 478 -12.39 -2.40 17.92
N ASP A 479 -12.72 -2.74 16.67
CA ASP A 479 -12.43 -2.00 15.42
C ASP A 479 -10.95 -1.68 15.07
N LYS A 480 -10.03 -2.27 15.79
CA LYS A 480 -8.59 -1.97 15.64
C LYS A 480 -7.83 -2.94 14.75
N LYS A 481 -8.54 -3.79 14.02
CA LYS A 481 -7.95 -4.81 13.15
C LYS A 481 -8.41 -4.64 11.72
N ILE A 482 -7.46 -4.61 10.80
CA ILE A 482 -7.73 -4.68 9.37
C ILE A 482 -7.80 -6.15 9.00
N VAL A 483 -8.93 -6.58 8.44
CA VAL A 483 -9.22 -7.97 8.08
C VAL A 483 -9.35 -8.10 6.57
N TYR A 484 -8.81 -9.18 6.02
CA TYR A 484 -8.73 -9.37 4.59
C TYR A 484 -8.76 -10.86 4.19
N ASN A 485 -9.17 -11.13 2.96
CA ASN A 485 -9.08 -12.43 2.30
C ASN A 485 -7.84 -12.54 1.43
N GLU A 486 -7.40 -11.44 0.88
CA GLU A 486 -6.20 -11.31 0.08
C GLU A 486 -5.50 -10.00 0.43
N SER A 487 -4.18 -10.02 0.40
CA SER A 487 -3.33 -8.85 0.30
C SER A 487 -2.28 -9.09 -0.77
N HIS A 488 -1.49 -8.09 -1.09
CA HIS A 488 -0.38 -8.25 -2.03
C HIS A 488 0.60 -9.35 -1.60
N ASP A 489 0.77 -9.59 -0.30
CA ASP A 489 1.70 -10.61 0.22
C ASP A 489 1.18 -12.04 0.07
N GLU A 490 -0.13 -12.26 0.17
CA GLU A 490 -0.70 -13.61 0.16
C GLU A 490 -1.30 -14.04 -1.17
N ALA A 491 -1.64 -13.13 -2.07
CA ALA A 491 -2.35 -13.45 -3.33
C ALA A 491 -1.48 -14.16 -4.39
N GLY A 492 -0.65 -15.10 -3.97
CA GLY A 492 0.23 -15.89 -4.82
C GLY A 492 1.70 -15.51 -4.76
N ASN A 493 2.08 -14.57 -3.89
CA ASN A 493 3.47 -14.18 -3.68
C ASN A 493 4.30 -15.32 -3.05
N GLY A 494 3.72 -16.04 -2.08
CA GLY A 494 4.33 -17.24 -1.54
C GLY A 494 4.14 -18.47 -2.44
N PRO A 495 4.99 -19.50 -2.32
CA PRO A 495 4.94 -20.67 -3.19
C PRO A 495 3.63 -21.48 -3.09
N LEU A 496 2.91 -21.35 -1.99
CA LEU A 496 1.69 -22.10 -1.71
C LEU A 496 0.45 -21.21 -1.57
N THR A 497 0.61 -19.89 -1.65
CA THR A 497 -0.51 -18.93 -1.64
C THR A 497 -1.09 -18.76 -3.04
N ASP A 498 -2.35 -18.34 -3.12
CA ASP A 498 -3.06 -18.14 -4.39
C ASP A 498 -4.24 -17.18 -4.18
N ARG A 499 -4.82 -16.72 -5.27
CA ARG A 499 -6.07 -15.95 -5.23
C ARG A 499 -7.19 -16.76 -4.58
N THR A 500 -8.04 -16.12 -3.80
CA THR A 500 -9.12 -16.78 -3.02
C THR A 500 -9.97 -17.70 -3.87
N ILE A 501 -10.31 -17.30 -5.10
CA ILE A 501 -11.14 -18.13 -5.99
C ILE A 501 -10.42 -19.41 -6.41
N SER A 502 -9.11 -19.38 -6.62
CA SER A 502 -8.29 -20.55 -6.92
C SER A 502 -8.18 -21.47 -5.71
N VAL A 503 -8.00 -20.90 -4.51
CA VAL A 503 -8.02 -21.65 -3.24
C VAL A 503 -9.38 -22.32 -3.03
N ALA A 504 -10.47 -21.62 -3.28
CA ALA A 504 -11.84 -22.12 -3.15
C ALA A 504 -12.16 -23.26 -4.10
N ALA A 505 -11.47 -23.34 -5.24
CA ALA A 505 -11.55 -24.45 -6.21
C ALA A 505 -10.48 -25.52 -5.97
N ASN A 506 -9.60 -25.39 -4.98
CA ASN A 506 -8.44 -26.25 -4.76
C ASN A 506 -7.56 -26.39 -6.03
N GLY A 507 -7.38 -25.31 -6.78
CA GLY A 507 -6.62 -25.28 -8.02
C GLY A 507 -7.29 -25.96 -9.22
N ALA A 508 -8.53 -26.43 -9.10
CA ALA A 508 -9.27 -27.01 -10.21
C ALA A 508 -9.70 -25.93 -11.23
N PRO A 509 -9.82 -26.27 -12.53
CA PRO A 509 -10.29 -25.34 -13.53
C PRO A 509 -11.68 -24.75 -13.18
N LEU A 510 -11.80 -23.42 -13.26
CA LEU A 510 -13.02 -22.68 -12.91
C LEU A 510 -14.04 -22.74 -14.07
N VAL A 511 -14.65 -23.91 -14.25
CA VAL A 511 -15.69 -24.17 -15.27
C VAL A 511 -16.90 -24.88 -14.65
N GLY A 512 -18.10 -24.62 -15.19
CA GLY A 512 -19.31 -25.26 -14.73
C GLY A 512 -19.53 -25.20 -13.22
N GLU A 513 -19.85 -26.34 -12.60
CA GLU A 513 -20.14 -26.44 -11.17
C GLU A 513 -18.94 -26.05 -10.31
N THR A 514 -17.71 -26.35 -10.73
CA THR A 514 -16.50 -25.95 -9.97
C THR A 514 -16.47 -24.44 -9.77
N ARG A 515 -16.80 -23.65 -10.79
CA ARG A 515 -16.86 -22.20 -10.70
C ARG A 515 -17.99 -21.75 -9.75
N LEU A 516 -19.17 -22.33 -9.85
CA LEU A 516 -20.30 -21.97 -8.98
C LEU A 516 -19.96 -22.20 -7.51
N TYR A 517 -19.37 -23.35 -7.17
CA TYR A 517 -18.91 -23.62 -5.80
C TYR A 517 -17.80 -22.68 -5.34
N ALA A 518 -16.83 -22.38 -6.20
CA ALA A 518 -15.74 -21.48 -5.87
C ALA A 518 -16.26 -20.06 -5.61
N GLU A 519 -17.13 -19.54 -6.47
CA GLU A 519 -17.75 -18.21 -6.28
C GLU A 519 -18.63 -18.16 -5.02
N ALA A 520 -19.40 -19.23 -4.72
CA ALA A 520 -20.18 -19.31 -3.49
C ALA A 520 -19.28 -19.23 -2.24
N ARG A 521 -18.15 -19.94 -2.23
CA ARG A 521 -17.17 -19.89 -1.14
C ARG A 521 -16.48 -18.53 -1.04
N CYS A 522 -16.22 -17.85 -2.18
CA CYS A 522 -15.72 -16.47 -2.18
C CYS A 522 -16.76 -15.51 -1.58
N ARG A 523 -18.06 -15.68 -1.90
CA ARG A 523 -19.12 -14.89 -1.27
C ARG A 523 -19.20 -15.11 0.24
N PHE A 524 -19.02 -16.35 0.70
CA PHE A 524 -18.89 -16.62 2.15
C PHE A 524 -17.71 -15.87 2.76
N ALA A 525 -16.51 -16.00 2.16
CA ALA A 525 -15.29 -15.37 2.67
C ALA A 525 -15.43 -13.83 2.74
N ALA A 526 -15.81 -13.19 1.64
CA ALA A 526 -16.06 -11.76 1.60
C ALA A 526 -17.16 -11.34 2.58
N GLY A 527 -18.21 -12.16 2.73
CA GLY A 527 -19.30 -11.90 3.66
C GLY A 527 -18.86 -11.82 5.11
N VAL A 528 -18.12 -12.82 5.59
CA VAL A 528 -17.63 -12.81 6.99
C VAL A 528 -16.56 -11.75 7.22
N THR A 529 -15.79 -11.40 6.20
CA THR A 529 -14.80 -10.31 6.27
C THR A 529 -15.48 -8.94 6.34
N ILE A 530 -16.34 -8.61 5.39
CA ILE A 530 -17.01 -7.31 5.30
C ILE A 530 -18.00 -7.09 6.46
N LEU A 531 -18.62 -8.14 7.00
CA LEU A 531 -19.56 -8.05 8.11
C LEU A 531 -18.92 -8.23 9.50
N SER A 532 -17.60 -8.50 9.58
CA SER A 532 -16.89 -8.53 10.86
C SER A 532 -16.88 -7.17 11.55
N ALA A 533 -16.38 -7.10 12.78
CA ALA A 533 -16.16 -5.82 13.48
C ALA A 533 -14.83 -5.16 13.10
N GLY A 534 -13.96 -5.86 12.38
CA GLY A 534 -12.73 -5.29 11.82
C GLY A 534 -13.00 -4.32 10.67
N VAL A 535 -11.95 -3.65 10.23
CA VAL A 535 -11.92 -2.81 9.03
C VAL A 535 -11.66 -3.71 7.83
N PRO A 536 -12.60 -3.89 6.91
CA PRO A 536 -12.40 -4.78 5.78
C PRO A 536 -11.49 -4.16 4.72
N MET A 537 -10.55 -4.96 4.25
CA MET A 537 -9.68 -4.67 3.12
C MET A 537 -9.72 -5.84 2.14
N PHE A 538 -9.53 -5.59 0.86
CA PHE A 538 -9.35 -6.62 -0.15
C PHE A 538 -8.48 -6.13 -1.31
N LEU A 539 -7.73 -7.06 -1.89
CA LEU A 539 -6.81 -6.79 -2.98
C LEU A 539 -7.57 -6.60 -4.29
N PHE A 540 -7.12 -5.67 -5.11
CA PHE A 540 -7.68 -5.42 -6.45
C PHE A 540 -7.86 -6.72 -7.26
N GLY A 541 -9.06 -6.85 -7.85
CA GLY A 541 -9.48 -8.00 -8.64
C GLY A 541 -10.11 -9.15 -7.83
N GLU A 542 -10.02 -9.15 -6.49
CA GLU A 542 -10.70 -10.14 -5.64
C GLU A 542 -12.21 -10.12 -5.89
N GLU A 543 -12.79 -8.92 -5.97
CA GLU A 543 -14.21 -8.66 -6.23
C GLU A 543 -14.69 -9.13 -7.61
N ALA A 544 -13.78 -9.32 -8.54
CA ALA A 544 -14.05 -9.84 -9.88
C ALA A 544 -13.63 -11.32 -10.06
N GLY A 545 -13.12 -11.94 -8.99
CA GLY A 545 -12.67 -13.33 -9.03
C GLY A 545 -11.50 -13.57 -9.97
N THR A 546 -10.50 -12.70 -9.93
CA THR A 546 -9.26 -12.87 -10.69
C THR A 546 -8.53 -14.13 -10.27
N GLN A 547 -7.94 -14.82 -11.27
CA GLN A 547 -7.16 -16.05 -11.06
C GLN A 547 -5.66 -15.79 -11.15
N LYS A 548 -5.26 -14.66 -11.69
CA LYS A 548 -3.85 -14.34 -11.82
C LYS A 548 -3.24 -14.02 -10.46
N LYS A 549 -2.20 -14.73 -10.13
CA LYS A 549 -1.40 -14.49 -8.93
C LYS A 549 -0.76 -13.12 -8.99
N PHE A 550 -0.67 -12.44 -7.87
CA PHE A 550 0.05 -11.18 -7.75
C PHE A 550 1.47 -11.46 -7.25
N LEU A 551 2.41 -11.61 -8.19
CA LEU A 551 3.79 -12.02 -7.90
C LEU A 551 4.69 -10.81 -7.70
N TYR A 552 5.62 -10.92 -6.75
CA TYR A 552 6.57 -9.87 -6.44
C TYR A 552 7.38 -9.46 -7.67
N ASN A 553 7.41 -8.17 -7.96
CA ASN A 553 8.09 -7.56 -9.10
C ASN A 553 7.68 -8.11 -10.50
N HIS A 554 6.55 -8.79 -10.59
CA HIS A 554 6.01 -9.31 -11.85
C HIS A 554 4.65 -8.70 -12.21
N VAL A 555 4.47 -7.41 -11.92
CA VAL A 555 3.20 -6.69 -12.12
C VAL A 555 2.73 -6.77 -13.58
N LEU A 556 3.65 -6.66 -14.53
CA LEU A 556 3.30 -6.67 -15.96
C LEU A 556 2.67 -8.00 -16.40
N GLU A 557 3.07 -9.10 -15.80
CA GLU A 557 2.54 -10.44 -16.11
C GLU A 557 1.16 -10.66 -15.47
N ASN A 558 0.89 -9.95 -14.38
CA ASN A 558 -0.31 -10.14 -13.56
C ASN A 558 -1.46 -9.21 -13.93
N ARG A 559 -1.26 -8.27 -14.86
CA ARG A 559 -2.31 -7.34 -15.27
C ARG A 559 -3.50 -8.05 -15.89
N GLU A 560 -4.68 -7.57 -15.55
CA GLU A 560 -5.95 -8.02 -16.08
C GLU A 560 -6.83 -6.83 -16.49
N ASP A 561 -7.77 -7.09 -17.38
CA ASP A 561 -8.82 -6.13 -17.71
C ASP A 561 -9.97 -6.27 -16.71
N PHE A 562 -9.89 -5.54 -15.59
CA PHE A 562 -10.91 -5.57 -14.54
C PHE A 562 -12.29 -5.13 -15.05
N ASN A 563 -12.35 -4.21 -16.03
CA ASN A 563 -13.59 -3.78 -16.64
C ASN A 563 -14.23 -4.89 -17.48
N ALA A 564 -13.44 -5.69 -18.16
CA ALA A 564 -13.93 -6.86 -18.86
C ALA A 564 -14.34 -7.97 -17.88
N LEU A 565 -13.56 -8.20 -16.83
CA LEU A 565 -13.88 -9.20 -15.80
C LEU A 565 -15.21 -8.90 -15.10
N ARG A 566 -15.43 -7.66 -14.60
CA ARG A 566 -16.68 -7.30 -13.90
C ARG A 566 -17.92 -7.37 -14.78
N LYS A 567 -17.78 -7.26 -16.10
CA LYS A 567 -18.88 -7.40 -17.07
C LYS A 567 -19.04 -8.82 -17.56
N GLY A 568 -18.03 -9.64 -17.44
CA GLY A 568 -17.93 -11.00 -17.89
C GLY A 568 -18.08 -12.02 -16.77
N SER A 569 -17.04 -12.80 -16.58
CA SER A 569 -17.00 -13.91 -15.63
C SER A 569 -17.09 -13.48 -14.18
N GLY A 570 -16.62 -12.30 -13.82
CA GLY A 570 -16.63 -11.77 -12.45
C GLY A 570 -17.91 -11.02 -12.07
N ARG A 571 -18.89 -10.89 -12.97
CA ARG A 571 -20.05 -10.00 -12.77
C ARG A 571 -20.83 -10.25 -11.49
N PHE A 572 -21.01 -11.51 -11.12
CA PHE A 572 -21.80 -11.89 -9.96
C PHE A 572 -21.07 -11.61 -8.64
N LEU A 573 -19.75 -11.83 -8.62
CA LEU A 573 -18.93 -11.47 -7.46
C LEU A 573 -18.87 -9.96 -7.31
N PHE A 574 -18.64 -9.21 -8.39
CA PHE A 574 -18.62 -7.75 -8.34
C PHE A 574 -19.91 -7.17 -7.78
N GLU A 575 -21.07 -7.65 -8.27
CA GLU A 575 -22.38 -7.22 -7.79
C GLU A 575 -22.57 -7.57 -6.31
N TYR A 576 -22.12 -8.76 -5.89
CA TYR A 576 -22.16 -9.18 -4.49
C TYR A 576 -21.34 -8.26 -3.58
N TYR A 577 -20.07 -8.01 -3.95
CA TYR A 577 -19.21 -7.09 -3.19
C TYR A 577 -19.83 -5.69 -3.11
N SER A 578 -20.28 -5.17 -4.23
CA SER A 578 -20.88 -3.82 -4.29
C SER A 578 -22.11 -3.69 -3.37
N GLN A 579 -23.02 -4.64 -3.39
CA GLN A 579 -24.22 -4.58 -2.53
C GLN A 579 -23.89 -4.81 -1.05
N LEU A 580 -22.94 -5.70 -0.74
CA LEU A 580 -22.52 -5.97 0.63
C LEU A 580 -21.78 -4.78 1.24
N ILE A 581 -20.91 -4.12 0.48
CA ILE A 581 -20.22 -2.89 0.89
C ILE A 581 -21.24 -1.81 1.19
N ARG A 582 -22.21 -1.59 0.30
CA ARG A 582 -23.30 -0.62 0.52
C ARG A 582 -24.11 -0.95 1.76
N LEU A 583 -24.43 -2.23 1.99
CA LEU A 583 -25.11 -2.66 3.22
C LEU A 583 -24.31 -2.26 4.46
N ARG A 584 -23.02 -2.58 4.52
CA ARG A 584 -22.16 -2.20 5.65
C ARG A 584 -22.13 -0.69 5.86
N LEU A 585 -21.91 0.08 4.79
CA LEU A 585 -21.77 1.54 4.89
C LEU A 585 -23.08 2.25 5.25
N ALA A 586 -24.23 1.67 4.86
CA ALA A 586 -25.55 2.22 5.17
C ALA A 586 -25.95 2.05 6.65
N HIS A 587 -25.40 1.04 7.34
CA HIS A 587 -25.82 0.67 8.69
C HIS A 587 -24.72 0.94 9.73
N PRO A 588 -24.89 1.93 10.62
CA PRO A 588 -23.96 2.20 11.72
C PRO A 588 -23.68 0.97 12.59
N GLY A 589 -24.68 0.11 12.84
CA GLY A 589 -24.52 -1.11 13.61
C GLY A 589 -23.55 -2.11 12.98
N LEU A 590 -23.43 -2.15 11.66
CA LEU A 590 -22.46 -3.00 10.94
C LEU A 590 -21.05 -2.38 10.92
N LYS A 591 -20.90 -1.07 11.10
CA LYS A 591 -19.61 -0.39 11.26
C LYS A 591 -19.15 -0.31 12.71
N SER A 592 -20.01 -0.67 13.67
CA SER A 592 -19.68 -0.62 15.09
C SER A 592 -18.51 -1.54 15.45
N PRO A 593 -17.81 -1.31 16.57
CA PRO A 593 -16.76 -2.21 17.05
C PRO A 593 -17.29 -3.52 17.65
N ASN A 594 -18.59 -3.69 17.76
CA ASN A 594 -19.20 -4.76 18.53
C ASN A 594 -19.47 -6.00 17.69
N ILE A 595 -18.98 -7.11 18.14
CA ILE A 595 -19.27 -8.44 17.60
C ILE A 595 -19.35 -9.48 18.73
N ASP A 596 -20.26 -10.42 18.61
CA ASP A 596 -20.34 -11.58 19.46
C ASP A 596 -20.59 -12.84 18.61
N VAL A 597 -19.66 -13.77 18.62
CA VAL A 597 -19.85 -15.07 17.97
C VAL A 597 -20.71 -15.94 18.90
N LEU A 598 -21.96 -16.13 18.48
CA LEU A 598 -22.98 -16.78 19.30
C LEU A 598 -22.91 -18.31 19.21
N PHE A 599 -22.57 -18.83 18.03
CA PHE A 599 -22.62 -20.25 17.74
C PHE A 599 -21.65 -20.65 16.64
N SER A 600 -21.05 -21.82 16.76
CA SER A 600 -20.29 -22.46 15.70
C SER A 600 -20.51 -23.97 15.73
N HIS A 601 -20.47 -24.62 14.55
CA HIS A 601 -20.63 -26.07 14.46
C HIS A 601 -19.73 -26.65 13.37
N ASN A 602 -18.71 -27.40 13.78
CA ASN A 602 -17.67 -27.92 12.87
C ASN A 602 -18.22 -28.89 11.82
N ALA A 603 -19.05 -29.86 12.20
CA ALA A 603 -19.59 -30.85 11.27
C ALA A 603 -20.65 -30.26 10.31
N HIS A 604 -21.45 -29.31 10.75
CA HIS A 604 -22.40 -28.60 9.89
C HIS A 604 -21.77 -27.41 9.16
N ARG A 605 -20.50 -27.07 9.46
CA ARG A 605 -19.73 -25.97 8.86
C ARG A 605 -20.42 -24.62 8.98
N LEU A 606 -21.01 -24.33 10.13
CA LEU A 606 -21.84 -23.18 10.34
C LEU A 606 -21.27 -22.29 11.44
N ILE A 607 -21.43 -20.97 11.25
CA ILE A 607 -21.09 -19.96 12.25
C ILE A 607 -22.21 -18.92 12.30
N VAL A 608 -22.51 -18.44 13.51
CA VAL A 608 -23.48 -17.36 13.76
C VAL A 608 -22.84 -16.30 14.61
N PHE A 609 -22.98 -15.07 14.19
CA PHE A 609 -22.50 -13.93 14.97
C PHE A 609 -23.48 -12.76 14.96
N HIS A 610 -23.45 -12.02 16.04
CA HIS A 610 -24.25 -10.83 16.27
C HIS A 610 -23.42 -9.56 16.10
N ARG A 611 -23.97 -8.58 15.42
CA ARG A 611 -23.42 -7.24 15.26
C ARG A 611 -24.45 -6.24 15.76
N TRP A 612 -24.01 -5.22 16.50
CA TRP A 612 -24.94 -4.21 17.01
C TRP A 612 -24.26 -2.87 17.25
N GLY A 613 -25.02 -1.80 17.19
CA GLY A 613 -24.60 -0.45 17.50
C GLY A 613 -25.61 0.59 17.03
N ASP A 614 -25.59 1.75 17.64
CA ASP A 614 -26.43 2.89 17.28
C ASP A 614 -27.96 2.56 17.17
N GLY A 615 -28.40 1.61 17.98
CA GLY A 615 -29.83 1.18 18.01
C GLY A 615 -30.18 0.11 16.97
N GLU A 616 -29.21 -0.39 16.20
CA GLU A 616 -29.40 -1.47 15.25
C GLU A 616 -28.82 -2.79 15.79
N ASP A 617 -29.49 -3.88 15.45
CA ASP A 617 -29.03 -5.26 15.74
C ASP A 617 -29.07 -6.11 14.46
N PHE A 618 -28.03 -6.89 14.23
CA PHE A 618 -27.91 -7.78 13.06
C PHE A 618 -27.47 -9.17 13.51
N LEU A 619 -28.08 -10.19 12.91
CA LEU A 619 -27.65 -11.58 13.03
C LEU A 619 -27.13 -12.04 11.67
N VAL A 620 -25.91 -12.54 11.63
CA VAL A 620 -25.31 -13.14 10.45
C VAL A 620 -25.21 -14.64 10.68
N VAL A 621 -25.84 -15.42 9.78
CA VAL A 621 -25.78 -16.89 9.79
C VAL A 621 -25.10 -17.32 8.53
N ALA A 622 -23.92 -17.96 8.65
CA ALA A 622 -23.07 -18.31 7.54
C ALA A 622 -22.67 -19.79 7.55
N SER A 623 -22.64 -20.43 6.39
CA SER A 623 -22.35 -21.86 6.24
C SER A 623 -21.41 -22.13 5.07
N LEU A 624 -20.46 -23.06 5.26
CA LEU A 624 -19.65 -23.68 4.19
C LEU A 624 -20.10 -25.12 3.92
N ASN A 625 -21.33 -25.50 4.30
CA ASN A 625 -21.90 -26.76 3.91
C ASN A 625 -22.23 -26.74 2.42
N ASN A 626 -21.90 -27.83 1.70
CA ASN A 626 -22.20 -27.96 0.27
C ASN A 626 -23.68 -28.18 -0.04
N ARG A 627 -24.51 -28.31 0.97
CA ARG A 627 -25.96 -28.42 0.88
C ARG A 627 -26.64 -27.36 1.73
N PRO A 628 -27.74 -26.78 1.27
CA PRO A 628 -28.48 -25.82 2.07
C PRO A 628 -29.22 -26.47 3.24
N PHE A 629 -29.54 -25.69 4.26
CA PHE A 629 -30.44 -26.04 5.33
C PHE A 629 -31.78 -25.36 5.06
N ASN A 630 -32.65 -26.02 4.28
CA ASN A 630 -33.90 -25.41 3.80
C ASN A 630 -35.17 -26.27 4.04
N ASN A 631 -34.99 -27.54 4.46
CA ASN A 631 -36.13 -28.40 4.78
C ASN A 631 -35.68 -29.56 5.71
N PRO A 632 -35.78 -29.42 7.02
CA PRO A 632 -36.14 -28.19 7.76
C PRO A 632 -35.03 -27.12 7.68
N GLY A 633 -35.34 -25.92 8.14
CA GLY A 633 -34.36 -24.88 8.39
C GLY A 633 -33.33 -25.32 9.44
N TYR A 634 -32.29 -24.53 9.63
CA TYR A 634 -31.28 -24.77 10.66
C TYR A 634 -31.71 -24.14 11.99
N LEU A 635 -31.94 -24.98 12.99
CA LEU A 635 -32.19 -24.54 14.36
C LEU A 635 -30.86 -24.54 15.12
N PHE A 636 -30.49 -23.39 15.69
CA PHE A 636 -29.38 -23.30 16.62
C PHE A 636 -29.81 -22.80 17.99
N HIS A 637 -29.02 -23.14 19.01
CA HIS A 637 -29.24 -22.74 20.39
C HIS A 637 -28.08 -21.91 20.88
N ALA A 638 -28.36 -20.67 21.28
CA ALA A 638 -27.41 -19.73 21.83
C ALA A 638 -28.12 -18.75 22.78
N ASP A 639 -27.89 -18.89 24.08
CA ASP A 639 -28.57 -18.12 25.14
C ASP A 639 -28.41 -16.59 24.98
N ARG A 640 -27.34 -16.16 24.34
CA ARG A 640 -27.03 -14.74 24.09
C ARG A 640 -27.73 -14.17 22.85
N THR A 641 -28.50 -14.96 22.11
CA THR A 641 -29.26 -14.45 20.96
C THR A 641 -30.35 -13.48 21.43
N PRO A 642 -30.34 -12.21 21.01
CA PRO A 642 -31.36 -11.27 21.40
C PRO A 642 -32.74 -11.74 20.93
N VAL A 643 -33.73 -11.67 21.83
CA VAL A 643 -35.14 -12.04 21.51
C VAL A 643 -35.80 -10.92 20.72
N GLY A 644 -36.51 -11.27 19.65
CA GLY A 644 -37.20 -10.29 18.83
C GLY A 644 -37.68 -10.85 17.49
N ARG A 645 -38.08 -9.94 16.65
CA ARG A 645 -38.48 -10.23 15.27
C ARG A 645 -37.34 -9.83 14.35
N TRP A 646 -36.95 -10.74 13.45
CA TRP A 646 -35.78 -10.63 12.61
C TRP A 646 -36.17 -10.72 11.13
N ARG A 647 -35.86 -9.68 10.35
CA ARG A 647 -36.11 -9.66 8.92
C ARG A 647 -34.83 -9.98 8.16
N GLU A 648 -34.89 -10.94 7.24
CA GLU A 648 -33.81 -11.15 6.28
C GLU A 648 -33.71 -9.91 5.38
N ILE A 649 -32.52 -9.28 5.39
CA ILE A 649 -32.23 -8.08 4.59
C ILE A 649 -31.16 -8.33 3.54
N PHE A 650 -30.42 -9.43 3.64
CA PHE A 650 -29.39 -9.80 2.67
C PHE A 650 -29.22 -11.33 2.62
N ASN A 651 -29.04 -11.84 1.38
CA ASN A 651 -28.85 -13.25 1.12
C ASN A 651 -27.78 -13.43 0.02
N SER A 652 -26.68 -14.08 0.36
CA SER A 652 -25.55 -14.32 -0.58
C SER A 652 -25.91 -15.25 -1.73
N ASP A 653 -26.98 -16.01 -1.64
CA ASP A 653 -27.48 -16.93 -2.65
C ASP A 653 -28.61 -16.33 -3.51
N ALA A 654 -28.80 -15.01 -3.45
CA ALA A 654 -29.75 -14.33 -4.33
C ALA A 654 -29.35 -14.50 -5.81
N ALA A 655 -30.33 -14.64 -6.70
CA ALA A 655 -30.10 -14.85 -8.12
C ALA A 655 -29.29 -13.71 -8.78
N VAL A 656 -29.39 -12.49 -8.25
CA VAL A 656 -28.58 -11.33 -8.70
C VAL A 656 -27.07 -11.59 -8.52
N PHE A 657 -26.68 -12.44 -7.58
CA PHE A 657 -25.31 -12.88 -7.31
C PHE A 657 -24.98 -14.26 -7.94
N GLY A 658 -25.86 -14.77 -8.81
CA GLY A 658 -25.68 -16.07 -9.44
C GLY A 658 -26.06 -17.27 -8.58
N GLY A 659 -26.83 -17.07 -7.52
CA GLY A 659 -27.36 -18.12 -6.64
C GLY A 659 -28.77 -18.58 -7.03
N ASP A 660 -29.31 -19.51 -6.25
CA ASP A 660 -30.60 -20.17 -6.46
C ASP A 660 -31.75 -19.57 -5.60
N ASN A 661 -31.53 -18.43 -4.93
CA ASN A 661 -32.47 -17.78 -4.00
C ASN A 661 -32.85 -18.65 -2.78
N VAL A 662 -32.00 -19.55 -2.33
CA VAL A 662 -32.23 -20.29 -1.11
C VAL A 662 -32.03 -19.39 0.10
N GLY A 663 -33.12 -19.06 0.79
CA GLY A 663 -33.13 -18.15 1.91
C GLY A 663 -34.53 -17.99 2.49
N ASN A 664 -34.71 -16.96 3.30
CA ASN A 664 -35.99 -16.72 4.03
C ASN A 664 -36.89 -15.71 3.28
N LEU A 665 -36.52 -15.32 2.07
CA LEU A 665 -37.30 -14.48 1.14
C LEU A 665 -37.77 -13.13 1.74
N GLY A 666 -36.94 -12.52 2.60
CA GLY A 666 -37.27 -11.29 3.28
C GLY A 666 -38.36 -11.45 4.37
N GLN A 667 -38.67 -12.67 4.77
CA GLN A 667 -39.65 -12.95 5.80
C GLN A 667 -39.20 -12.45 7.16
N LEU A 668 -40.18 -12.13 7.99
CA LEU A 668 -40.01 -11.77 9.40
C LEU A 668 -40.08 -13.04 10.24
N LEU A 669 -38.97 -13.41 10.87
CA LEU A 669 -38.85 -14.58 11.74
C LEU A 669 -38.91 -14.12 13.21
N GLU A 670 -39.63 -14.86 14.06
CA GLU A 670 -39.61 -14.65 15.50
C GLU A 670 -38.74 -15.74 16.16
N ASN A 671 -37.90 -15.34 17.09
CA ASN A 671 -37.12 -16.30 17.84
C ASN A 671 -37.61 -16.47 19.27
N SER A 672 -37.47 -17.66 19.82
CA SER A 672 -37.64 -17.95 21.23
C SER A 672 -36.35 -17.63 22.00
N PRO A 673 -36.42 -17.37 23.33
CA PRO A 673 -35.20 -17.19 24.12
C PRO A 673 -34.19 -18.31 23.91
N GLY A 674 -32.97 -17.95 23.52
CA GLY A 674 -31.87 -18.87 23.32
C GLY A 674 -31.96 -19.79 22.09
N SER A 675 -32.91 -19.58 21.16
CA SER A 675 -33.01 -20.40 19.95
C SER A 675 -33.46 -19.58 18.74
N PHE A 676 -32.92 -19.90 17.55
CA PHE A 676 -33.32 -19.30 16.29
C PHE A 676 -33.29 -20.34 15.18
N GLU A 677 -34.34 -20.35 14.35
CA GLU A 677 -34.43 -21.22 13.17
C GLU A 677 -34.55 -20.40 11.89
N CYS A 678 -33.71 -20.71 10.89
CA CYS A 678 -33.77 -20.05 9.59
C CYS A 678 -33.26 -20.96 8.47
N VAL A 679 -33.64 -20.62 7.24
CA VAL A 679 -33.04 -21.23 6.04
C VAL A 679 -31.66 -20.63 5.81
N VAL A 680 -30.67 -21.52 5.55
CA VAL A 680 -29.29 -21.12 5.30
C VAL A 680 -28.82 -21.71 3.94
N PRO A 681 -28.32 -20.90 3.02
CA PRO A 681 -27.88 -21.40 1.71
C PRO A 681 -26.60 -22.24 1.81
N ALA A 682 -26.34 -23.02 0.78
CA ALA A 682 -25.08 -23.76 0.64
C ALA A 682 -23.92 -22.80 0.35
N ASN A 683 -22.78 -22.98 1.04
CA ASN A 683 -21.59 -22.11 0.90
C ASN A 683 -21.94 -20.62 0.88
N GLY A 684 -22.79 -20.18 1.80
CA GLY A 684 -23.33 -18.82 1.76
C GLY A 684 -23.69 -18.29 3.13
N LEU A 685 -24.32 -17.12 3.14
CA LEU A 685 -24.79 -16.45 4.37
C LEU A 685 -26.09 -15.70 4.16
N VAL A 686 -26.80 -15.49 5.27
CA VAL A 686 -27.95 -14.61 5.36
C VAL A 686 -27.75 -13.59 6.49
N VAL A 687 -28.22 -12.38 6.29
CA VAL A 687 -28.19 -11.31 7.29
C VAL A 687 -29.60 -10.94 7.69
N PHE A 688 -29.85 -10.97 8.97
CA PHE A 688 -31.11 -10.53 9.55
C PHE A 688 -30.92 -9.23 10.32
N GLN A 689 -31.84 -8.30 10.16
CA GLN A 689 -31.95 -7.10 10.99
C GLN A 689 -33.10 -7.26 11.94
N ARG A 690 -32.90 -6.90 13.21
CA ARG A 690 -33.95 -6.90 14.22
C ARG A 690 -34.91 -5.75 13.98
N GLU A 691 -36.21 -6.05 13.90
CA GLU A 691 -37.22 -5.02 13.91
C GLU A 691 -37.56 -4.58 15.36
N SER A 692 -37.67 -3.28 15.55
CA SER A 692 -37.98 -2.65 16.84
C SER A 692 -39.41 -2.97 17.31
#